data_f2adbbbf58cbaf6be73f327bbdaa54a7
#
_entry.id   f2adbbbf58cbaf6be73f327bbdaa54a7
#
_cell.length_a   1.000
_cell.length_b   1.000
_cell.length_c   1.000
_cell.angle_alpha   90.00
_cell.angle_beta   90.00
_cell.angle_gamma   90.00
#
_symmetry.space_group_name_H-M   'P 1'
#
loop_
_entity.id
_entity.type
_entity.pdbx_description
1 polymer ?
#
loop_
_entity_poly.entity_id
_entity_poly.type
_entity_poly.pdbx_seq_one_letter_code
_entity_poly.pdbx_strand_id
1 'polypeptide(L)'
;MMSFLEIRRLATGAMLLVFFFGLVARSADGSDERAVDESAAAATPHKLPDDARAHGPERYNVVWRSPSRDALGSMPLGNGEIGLNAWVEPSGDLLFYISRTDSWGDNGRLLKIGRVRVRIEPCPNTDERFRQELRLQDATLVARWGPEDHSVTLQLWVDANHPVVHVTIASSQPTTATASIELWRTERFELPTLEVSDVLLDRSRPDKKHAPTIVEPDTVLKNQTGRIGWYHHNVKSVGPALTAKIQGLSGFKRPDPLLHRTFGAIITAERAQRIDDRHLQSRRSTSHSFSIYVQTVHPASPEAWLTAMDRLIEQVEKIPSQQRRNEHEAWWAEFWNRSWIHVTESKPKAPPSLIPANTHPVRIGIDQHGANRLKGELGRVSIWNRPLREPQIKRLSSLDPDRPLPDQPGVLFTGVPKIADALESSKSWSFSDGLTIEVWVRPEKLTRGGGRLVDKLTPGGSDGFLLDTYPGNSVRLIVGRHTIGRRKALPPGRWSHVVAVVDNRTGWMRLYVDGQQVATTCDEPLDDALIVSRGYALQRFLTACAGRGRYPIKFNGSIFTVPWPGRAGDADYRRWGPGYWWQNTRLPYYAMCAAGDFEMMQPLFQMYGRDLMPLFQYRTRLYFGHNGAFIPECIYFWGDVFSETYGWTPFEQRGEDKLQTSRWHKWEWVSGLELVWLMLDYYDYTLDREFLRSTALPAAHEILTFFDQHYRLGPDGKLIMHPAQSLETWWDCTNPMPEIAGLHAITQRLLRLPADLTMAEQRAFWKSLRAKLPDLPTREVDGVRMFAPAERYAMKHNIENPELYVVFPFRLAAFEKPNAQLAIEALRHRWNKGNRGWRQDDTFMAYLGLTDEARQYLVGRSRQSCPDCRFPAFWGPNYDWVPDQTHGAVLMTTLQSMLLQTDGRKVFLLPAWPKDWNVRFKLHAPGRATIECEYRDGTIRFLNIIPRDRQRDVVVCPLKA
;
A
#
# COMPACT_ATOMS: atom_id res chain seq x y z
N MET A 1 -24.00 29.48 -37.37
CA MET A 1 -25.09 28.66 -36.83
C MET A 1 -25.17 27.38 -37.66
N MET A 2 -24.29 26.43 -37.36
CA MET A 2 -24.44 25.02 -37.80
C MET A 2 -23.93 24.17 -36.65
N SER A 3 -24.70 23.14 -36.32
CA SER A 3 -24.69 22.48 -35.04
C SER A 3 -23.52 21.53 -34.81
N PHE A 4 -23.09 21.46 -33.59
CA PHE A 4 -22.01 20.66 -33.02
C PHE A 4 -22.24 19.12 -33.02
N LEU A 5 -23.00 18.59 -33.97
CA LEU A 5 -23.43 17.17 -33.97
C LEU A 5 -22.84 16.30 -35.08
N GLU A 6 -21.93 16.81 -35.93
CA GLU A 6 -21.37 16.02 -37.03
C GLU A 6 -19.91 15.61 -36.93
N ILE A 7 -19.21 15.97 -35.85
CA ILE A 7 -17.76 15.60 -35.70
C ILE A 7 -17.55 14.33 -34.87
N ARG A 8 -18.59 13.66 -34.40
CA ARG A 8 -18.47 12.43 -33.59
C ARG A 8 -18.70 11.10 -34.35
N ARG A 9 -18.78 11.11 -35.68
CA ARG A 9 -19.05 9.89 -36.48
C ARG A 9 -17.89 9.40 -37.34
N LEU A 10 -16.68 9.94 -37.17
CA LEU A 10 -15.52 9.54 -37.99
C LEU A 10 -14.32 8.98 -37.21
N ALA A 11 -14.49 8.65 -35.93
CA ALA A 11 -13.41 8.11 -35.11
C ALA A 11 -13.65 6.69 -34.57
N THR A 12 -14.60 5.95 -35.11
CA THR A 12 -14.93 4.58 -34.68
C THR A 12 -14.95 3.58 -35.84
N GLY A 13 -13.95 3.63 -36.70
CA GLY A 13 -13.92 2.77 -37.87
C GLY A 13 -12.53 2.46 -38.42
N ALA A 14 -11.56 2.16 -37.56
CA ALA A 14 -10.26 1.67 -38.06
C ALA A 14 -9.46 0.97 -36.94
N MET A 15 -9.96 -0.18 -36.47
CA MET A 15 -9.12 -1.13 -35.72
C MET A 15 -9.78 -2.50 -35.64
N LEU A 16 -9.98 -3.10 -36.82
CA LEU A 16 -10.20 -4.54 -36.98
C LEU A 16 -9.76 -4.90 -38.39
N LEU A 17 -8.83 -5.77 -38.53
CA LEU A 17 -8.27 -6.51 -39.63
C LEU A 17 -6.75 -6.31 -39.75
N VAL A 18 -6.02 -7.28 -39.26
CA VAL A 18 -5.00 -8.02 -40.00
C VAL A 18 -4.56 -9.22 -39.16
N PHE A 19 -5.21 -10.34 -39.36
CA PHE A 19 -4.65 -11.67 -39.23
C PHE A 19 -5.24 -12.51 -40.38
N PHE A 20 -4.49 -12.67 -41.42
CA PHE A 20 -4.61 -13.88 -42.25
C PHE A 20 -3.33 -14.11 -43.03
N PHE A 21 -2.86 -15.31 -42.98
CA PHE A 21 -1.93 -16.12 -43.73
C PHE A 21 -1.39 -15.62 -45.10
N GLY A 22 -0.09 -15.82 -45.29
CA GLY A 22 0.57 -15.86 -46.55
C GLY A 22 1.78 -16.79 -46.54
N LEU A 23 1.54 -18.07 -46.86
CA LEU A 23 2.55 -19.05 -47.28
C LEU A 23 2.75 -18.85 -48.78
N VAL A 24 3.98 -18.90 -49.30
CA VAL A 24 4.43 -19.56 -50.54
C VAL A 24 5.78 -18.99 -51.03
N ALA A 25 6.79 -19.80 -50.95
CA ALA A 25 7.68 -20.45 -51.94
C ALA A 25 8.85 -19.65 -52.53
N ARG A 26 9.99 -20.24 -52.27
CA ARG A 26 11.25 -20.44 -53.00
C ARG A 26 11.48 -19.76 -54.35
N SER A 27 12.68 -19.19 -54.51
CA SER A 27 13.62 -19.63 -55.54
C SER A 27 15.05 -19.25 -55.19
N ALA A 28 15.97 -20.09 -55.62
CA ALA A 28 17.41 -20.09 -55.40
C ALA A 28 18.15 -19.24 -56.45
N ASP A 29 19.32 -18.80 -56.11
CA ASP A 29 20.64 -18.82 -56.77
C ASP A 29 21.54 -17.80 -56.07
N GLY A 30 22.70 -18.07 -55.61
CA GLY A 30 23.88 -18.71 -56.14
C GLY A 30 25.07 -17.79 -56.01
N SER A 31 26.10 -18.27 -55.37
CA SER A 31 27.54 -17.96 -55.49
C SER A 31 28.26 -17.17 -54.35
N ASP A 32 29.13 -17.95 -53.75
CA ASP A 32 30.57 -17.82 -53.42
C ASP A 32 31.07 -17.00 -52.23
N GLU A 33 31.50 -17.82 -51.29
CA GLU A 33 32.77 -17.93 -50.55
C GLU A 33 33.53 -16.68 -50.09
N ARG A 34 33.68 -16.56 -48.76
CA ARG A 34 35.00 -16.60 -48.09
C ARG A 34 34.82 -16.90 -46.60
N ALA A 35 35.44 -18.00 -46.17
CA ALA A 35 35.56 -18.45 -44.82
C ALA A 35 36.34 -17.46 -43.94
N VAL A 36 35.80 -17.16 -42.77
CA VAL A 36 36.57 -16.71 -41.59
C VAL A 36 36.10 -17.54 -40.41
N ASP A 37 37.07 -18.14 -39.75
CA ASP A 37 37.03 -19.07 -38.64
C ASP A 37 36.18 -18.54 -37.47
N GLU A 38 35.09 -19.21 -37.14
CA GLU A 38 34.28 -18.98 -35.96
C GLU A 38 34.30 -20.20 -35.04
N SER A 39 35.25 -20.23 -34.12
CA SER A 39 35.12 -21.03 -32.91
C SER A 39 34.58 -20.17 -31.75
N ALA A 40 33.27 -19.92 -31.75
CA ALA A 40 32.53 -19.51 -30.57
C ALA A 40 31.25 -20.36 -30.46
N ALA A 41 31.25 -21.27 -29.53
CA ALA A 41 30.16 -22.21 -29.29
C ALA A 41 28.80 -21.53 -29.23
N ALA A 42 27.92 -21.82 -30.17
CA ALA A 42 26.51 -21.49 -30.16
C ALA A 42 25.83 -22.21 -28.98
N ALA A 43 25.50 -21.48 -27.94
CA ALA A 43 24.63 -21.98 -26.90
C ALA A 43 23.21 -22.13 -27.50
N THR A 44 22.76 -23.36 -27.62
CA THR A 44 21.39 -23.74 -27.92
C THR A 44 20.43 -23.03 -26.95
N PRO A 45 19.28 -22.53 -27.40
CA PRO A 45 18.30 -21.97 -26.48
C PRO A 45 17.76 -23.09 -25.58
N HIS A 46 18.22 -23.13 -24.31
CA HIS A 46 17.64 -24.02 -23.33
C HIS A 46 16.17 -23.66 -23.13
N LYS A 47 15.25 -24.59 -23.52
CA LYS A 47 13.88 -24.57 -23.01
C LYS A 47 13.95 -24.49 -21.49
N LEU A 48 13.20 -23.54 -20.92
CA LEU A 48 12.97 -23.50 -19.48
C LEU A 48 12.50 -24.87 -19.00
N PRO A 49 13.00 -25.38 -17.86
CA PRO A 49 12.44 -26.57 -17.25
C PRO A 49 10.94 -26.34 -17.00
N ASP A 50 10.14 -27.40 -17.13
CA ASP A 50 8.68 -27.42 -16.97
C ASP A 50 8.16 -27.08 -15.53
N ASP A 51 8.92 -26.33 -14.76
CA ASP A 51 8.61 -25.93 -13.38
C ASP A 51 7.98 -24.52 -13.31
N ALA A 52 7.15 -24.17 -14.32
CA ALA A 52 6.42 -22.90 -14.34
C ALA A 52 5.49 -22.73 -13.11
N ARG A 53 5.07 -23.83 -12.48
CA ARG A 53 4.26 -23.81 -11.25
C ARG A 53 5.06 -23.52 -9.99
N ALA A 54 6.36 -23.72 -9.98
CA ALA A 54 7.20 -23.46 -8.80
C ALA A 54 7.52 -21.97 -8.58
N HIS A 55 7.16 -21.08 -9.54
CA HIS A 55 7.54 -19.68 -9.56
C HIS A 55 6.36 -18.69 -9.71
N GLY A 56 5.10 -19.19 -9.69
CA GLY A 56 3.91 -18.36 -9.81
C GLY A 56 3.57 -17.58 -8.52
N PRO A 57 2.66 -16.58 -8.61
CA PRO A 57 2.18 -15.81 -7.47
C PRO A 57 1.44 -16.66 -6.43
N GLU A 58 1.01 -17.88 -6.78
CA GLU A 58 0.34 -18.85 -5.90
C GLU A 58 1.16 -19.15 -4.63
N ARG A 59 2.48 -19.07 -4.74
CA ARG A 59 3.41 -19.26 -3.62
C ARG A 59 3.17 -18.25 -2.48
N TYR A 60 2.58 -17.13 -2.79
CA TYR A 60 2.31 -16.03 -1.85
C TYR A 60 0.84 -15.90 -1.50
N ASN A 61 -0.01 -16.88 -1.89
CA ASN A 61 -1.42 -16.91 -1.49
C ASN A 61 -1.54 -16.79 0.03
N VAL A 62 -2.51 -16.00 0.48
CA VAL A 62 -2.78 -15.85 1.91
C VAL A 62 -3.87 -16.83 2.31
N VAL A 63 -3.56 -17.73 3.23
CA VAL A 63 -4.47 -18.80 3.66
C VAL A 63 -4.79 -18.66 5.14
N TRP A 64 -6.08 -18.69 5.48
CA TRP A 64 -6.55 -18.75 6.85
C TRP A 64 -7.32 -20.03 7.12
N ARG A 65 -7.09 -20.62 8.28
CA ARG A 65 -7.73 -21.88 8.73
C ARG A 65 -8.77 -21.66 9.84
N SER A 66 -9.15 -20.41 10.05
CA SER A 66 -10.22 -20.01 10.96
C SER A 66 -10.96 -18.79 10.40
N PRO A 67 -12.26 -18.64 10.66
CA PRO A 67 -13.02 -17.46 10.27
C PRO A 67 -12.51 -16.20 10.99
N SER A 68 -12.93 -15.04 10.55
CA SER A 68 -12.58 -13.73 11.12
C SER A 68 -13.79 -13.09 11.77
N ARG A 69 -13.62 -12.42 12.91
CA ARG A 69 -14.73 -11.83 13.68
C ARG A 69 -15.18 -10.47 13.13
N ASP A 70 -14.27 -9.76 12.45
CA ASP A 70 -14.52 -8.40 12.00
C ASP A 70 -13.60 -8.04 10.82
N ALA A 71 -13.74 -6.82 10.33
CA ALA A 71 -13.02 -6.31 9.17
C ALA A 71 -11.49 -6.19 9.36
N LEU A 72 -10.96 -6.20 10.59
CA LEU A 72 -9.51 -6.26 10.83
C LEU A 72 -8.92 -7.61 10.37
N GLY A 73 -9.78 -8.65 10.33
CA GLY A 73 -9.48 -9.93 9.71
C GLY A 73 -9.97 -10.03 8.26
N SER A 74 -9.98 -8.98 7.48
CA SER A 74 -10.39 -9.02 6.07
C SER A 74 -9.22 -9.24 5.12
N MET A 75 -9.52 -9.84 3.96
CA MET A 75 -8.64 -9.94 2.80
C MET A 75 -9.03 -8.88 1.76
N PRO A 76 -8.06 -8.16 1.16
CA PRO A 76 -8.33 -7.19 0.09
C PRO A 76 -8.52 -7.88 -1.25
N LEU A 77 -9.43 -7.34 -2.08
CA LEU A 77 -9.59 -7.65 -3.49
C LEU A 77 -9.89 -6.36 -4.25
N GLY A 78 -9.70 -6.35 -5.55
CA GLY A 78 -10.06 -5.17 -6.35
C GLY A 78 -9.70 -5.33 -7.82
N ASN A 79 -10.11 -4.32 -8.61
CA ASN A 79 -9.86 -4.25 -10.05
C ASN A 79 -9.14 -2.97 -10.48
N GLY A 80 -8.54 -2.26 -9.52
CA GLY A 80 -7.88 -0.98 -9.74
C GLY A 80 -8.77 0.23 -9.46
N GLU A 81 -10.07 0.10 -9.45
CA GLU A 81 -11.05 1.16 -9.19
C GLU A 81 -11.97 0.82 -8.02
N ILE A 82 -12.45 -0.41 -7.96
CA ILE A 82 -13.28 -0.96 -6.88
C ILE A 82 -12.39 -1.82 -5.99
N GLY A 83 -12.48 -1.62 -4.68
CA GLY A 83 -11.80 -2.41 -3.68
C GLY A 83 -12.74 -3.01 -2.66
N LEU A 84 -12.44 -4.22 -2.23
CA LEU A 84 -13.16 -4.94 -1.18
C LEU A 84 -12.26 -5.21 0.01
N ASN A 85 -12.86 -5.19 1.20
CA ASN A 85 -12.32 -5.82 2.40
C ASN A 85 -13.27 -6.97 2.78
N ALA A 86 -12.90 -8.22 2.52
CA ALA A 86 -13.78 -9.38 2.62
C ALA A 86 -13.34 -10.40 3.68
N TRP A 87 -14.29 -10.94 4.42
CA TRP A 87 -14.05 -11.98 5.43
C TRP A 87 -15.26 -12.88 5.60
N VAL A 88 -15.06 -14.11 6.10
CA VAL A 88 -16.12 -14.99 6.55
C VAL A 88 -16.15 -14.98 8.07
N GLU A 89 -17.35 -14.77 8.66
CA GLU A 89 -17.59 -14.77 10.09
C GLU A 89 -17.74 -16.20 10.65
N PRO A 90 -17.64 -16.39 12.00
CA PRO A 90 -17.90 -17.69 12.64
C PRO A 90 -19.31 -18.26 12.36
N SER A 91 -20.28 -17.42 12.02
CA SER A 91 -21.61 -17.83 11.57
C SER A 91 -21.63 -18.49 10.18
N GLY A 92 -20.54 -18.34 9.39
CA GLY A 92 -20.48 -18.71 7.99
C GLY A 92 -20.94 -17.62 7.04
N ASP A 93 -21.35 -16.46 7.56
CA ASP A 93 -21.72 -15.33 6.72
C ASP A 93 -20.48 -14.74 6.04
N LEU A 94 -20.54 -14.49 4.73
CA LEU A 94 -19.58 -13.68 4.02
C LEU A 94 -19.93 -12.22 4.22
N LEU A 95 -18.97 -11.41 4.64
CA LEU A 95 -19.10 -9.95 4.67
C LEU A 95 -18.00 -9.28 3.84
N PHE A 96 -18.35 -8.18 3.20
CA PHE A 96 -17.36 -7.34 2.56
C PHE A 96 -17.80 -5.88 2.49
N TYR A 97 -16.86 -4.97 2.80
CA TYR A 97 -16.98 -3.58 2.44
C TYR A 97 -16.67 -3.38 0.97
N ILE A 98 -17.38 -2.45 0.34
CA ILE A 98 -17.12 -1.99 -1.02
C ILE A 98 -16.62 -0.56 -0.94
N SER A 99 -15.49 -0.28 -1.57
CA SER A 99 -14.90 1.05 -1.70
C SER A 99 -14.61 1.34 -3.17
N ARG A 100 -14.49 2.63 -3.50
CA ARG A 100 -14.18 3.08 -4.85
C ARG A 100 -13.21 4.28 -4.79
N THR A 101 -12.40 4.46 -5.81
CA THR A 101 -11.38 5.53 -5.84
C THR A 101 -11.98 6.92 -5.97
N ASP A 102 -13.26 7.04 -6.35
CA ASP A 102 -13.96 8.29 -6.71
C ASP A 102 -15.26 8.54 -5.94
N SER A 103 -15.56 7.78 -4.88
CA SER A 103 -16.75 7.92 -4.05
C SER A 103 -16.60 9.05 -3.00
N TRP A 104 -16.36 10.27 -3.46
CA TRP A 104 -16.18 11.43 -2.60
C TRP A 104 -17.53 11.99 -2.12
N GLY A 105 -17.74 12.04 -0.81
CA GLY A 105 -18.93 12.63 -0.19
C GLY A 105 -18.94 14.15 -0.28
N ASP A 106 -20.06 14.75 0.06
CA ASP A 106 -20.38 16.19 -0.05
C ASP A 106 -19.42 17.11 0.74
N ASN A 107 -18.75 16.58 1.74
CA ASN A 107 -17.72 17.25 2.55
C ASN A 107 -16.27 16.89 2.14
N GLY A 108 -16.07 16.21 1.00
CA GLY A 108 -14.76 15.85 0.48
C GLY A 108 -14.12 14.62 1.11
N ARG A 109 -14.80 13.87 1.97
CA ARG A 109 -14.32 12.59 2.49
C ARG A 109 -14.49 11.49 1.43
N LEU A 110 -13.51 10.60 1.33
CA LEU A 110 -13.63 9.41 0.48
C LEU A 110 -14.42 8.34 1.24
N LEU A 111 -15.67 8.14 0.85
CA LEU A 111 -16.62 7.25 1.51
C LEU A 111 -16.56 5.83 0.92
N LYS A 112 -16.86 4.83 1.74
CA LYS A 112 -17.20 3.51 1.23
C LYS A 112 -18.56 3.53 0.55
N ILE A 113 -18.75 2.68 -0.45
CA ILE A 113 -20.05 2.48 -1.09
C ILE A 113 -21.05 1.89 -0.11
N GLY A 114 -20.65 0.86 0.64
CA GLY A 114 -21.49 0.18 1.63
C GLY A 114 -20.85 -1.14 2.08
N ARG A 115 -21.64 -1.95 2.77
CA ARG A 115 -21.27 -3.32 3.15
C ARG A 115 -22.35 -4.28 2.69
N VAL A 116 -21.92 -5.43 2.20
CA VAL A 116 -22.81 -6.54 1.82
C VAL A 116 -22.52 -7.71 2.73
N ARG A 117 -23.61 -8.35 3.19
CA ARG A 117 -23.61 -9.64 3.88
C ARG A 117 -24.25 -10.68 2.98
N VAL A 118 -23.63 -11.84 2.86
CA VAL A 118 -24.25 -13.01 2.21
C VAL A 118 -24.34 -14.14 3.22
N ARG A 119 -25.59 -14.51 3.56
CA ARG A 119 -25.92 -15.59 4.51
C ARG A 119 -26.36 -16.82 3.74
N ILE A 120 -25.96 -18.00 4.22
CA ILE A 120 -26.32 -19.31 3.66
C ILE A 120 -27.12 -20.08 4.70
N GLU A 121 -28.28 -20.65 4.32
CA GLU A 121 -29.15 -21.38 5.22
C GLU A 121 -29.70 -22.69 4.59
N PRO A 122 -29.52 -23.84 5.24
CA PRO A 122 -28.76 -24.09 6.47
C PRO A 122 -27.26 -23.92 6.22
N CYS A 123 -26.50 -23.42 7.23
CA CYS A 123 -25.05 -23.25 7.17
C CYS A 123 -24.36 -24.33 7.99
N PRO A 124 -23.37 -25.07 7.46
CA PRO A 124 -22.55 -25.97 8.24
C PRO A 124 -21.64 -25.23 9.22
N ASN A 125 -21.19 -25.97 10.25
CA ASN A 125 -20.30 -25.42 11.26
C ASN A 125 -18.96 -24.97 10.63
N THR A 126 -18.57 -23.72 10.83
CA THR A 126 -17.30 -23.14 10.33
C THR A 126 -16.05 -23.63 11.09
N ASP A 127 -16.21 -24.24 12.27
CA ASP A 127 -15.08 -24.84 12.98
C ASP A 127 -14.57 -26.12 12.29
N GLU A 128 -15.33 -26.67 11.35
CA GLU A 128 -14.98 -27.86 10.63
C GLU A 128 -14.35 -27.55 9.28
N ARG A 129 -13.09 -27.95 9.10
CA ARG A 129 -12.34 -27.89 7.83
C ARG A 129 -12.32 -26.48 7.21
N PHE A 130 -12.42 -25.41 8.02
CA PHE A 130 -12.40 -24.06 7.50
C PHE A 130 -11.08 -23.75 6.79
N ARG A 131 -11.18 -23.25 5.57
CA ARG A 131 -10.06 -22.71 4.78
C ARG A 131 -10.56 -21.52 3.95
N GLN A 132 -9.99 -20.34 4.21
CA GLN A 132 -10.17 -19.16 3.38
C GLN A 132 -8.84 -18.82 2.74
N GLU A 133 -8.82 -18.65 1.43
CA GLU A 133 -7.62 -18.40 0.64
C GLU A 133 -7.84 -17.23 -0.32
N LEU A 134 -6.93 -16.27 -0.26
CA LEU A 134 -6.78 -15.28 -1.34
C LEU A 134 -5.80 -15.84 -2.35
N ARG A 135 -6.29 -16.18 -3.53
CA ARG A 135 -5.50 -16.64 -4.67
C ARG A 135 -5.04 -15.43 -5.45
N LEU A 136 -3.74 -15.19 -5.49
CA LEU A 136 -3.16 -14.01 -6.14
C LEU A 136 -3.19 -14.12 -7.66
N GLN A 137 -3.06 -15.33 -8.19
CA GLN A 137 -2.99 -15.56 -9.64
C GLN A 137 -4.23 -15.10 -10.40
N ASP A 138 -5.39 -15.12 -9.76
CA ASP A 138 -6.68 -14.74 -10.33
C ASP A 138 -7.49 -13.83 -9.40
N ALA A 139 -6.85 -13.21 -8.42
CA ALA A 139 -7.46 -12.29 -7.45
C ALA A 139 -8.82 -12.76 -6.90
N THR A 140 -8.92 -14.05 -6.59
CA THR A 140 -10.15 -14.67 -6.10
C THR A 140 -10.00 -15.08 -4.64
N LEU A 141 -10.93 -14.66 -3.79
CA LEU A 141 -11.08 -15.22 -2.46
C LEU A 141 -11.92 -16.49 -2.56
N VAL A 142 -11.37 -17.60 -2.07
CA VAL A 142 -12.07 -18.89 -1.97
C VAL A 142 -12.17 -19.29 -0.52
N ALA A 143 -13.39 -19.53 -0.02
CA ALA A 143 -13.61 -20.03 1.32
C ALA A 143 -14.35 -21.38 1.27
N ARG A 144 -13.91 -22.33 2.10
CA ARG A 144 -14.51 -23.67 2.20
C ARG A 144 -14.62 -24.07 3.66
N TRP A 145 -15.74 -24.68 4.05
CA TRP A 145 -15.95 -25.20 5.39
C TRP A 145 -17.05 -26.28 5.43
N GLY A 146 -17.17 -26.95 6.55
CA GLY A 146 -18.15 -28.01 6.83
C GLY A 146 -17.63 -29.42 6.53
N PRO A 147 -18.34 -30.46 6.99
CA PRO A 147 -18.07 -31.87 6.70
C PRO A 147 -18.31 -32.15 5.20
N GLU A 148 -17.87 -33.31 4.70
CA GLU A 148 -17.94 -33.65 3.27
C GLU A 148 -19.36 -33.68 2.73
N ASP A 149 -20.27 -34.23 3.51
CA ASP A 149 -21.69 -34.41 3.17
C ASP A 149 -22.52 -33.12 3.36
N HIS A 150 -21.97 -32.12 4.10
CA HIS A 150 -22.59 -30.82 4.27
C HIS A 150 -21.51 -29.70 4.18
N SER A 151 -20.91 -29.53 3.01
CA SER A 151 -19.86 -28.55 2.78
C SER A 151 -20.35 -27.37 1.97
N VAL A 152 -19.69 -26.22 2.17
CA VAL A 152 -19.88 -24.99 1.39
C VAL A 152 -18.54 -24.58 0.79
N THR A 153 -18.58 -24.19 -0.49
CA THR A 153 -17.50 -23.49 -1.18
C THR A 153 -18.02 -22.17 -1.70
N LEU A 154 -17.38 -21.09 -1.29
CA LEU A 154 -17.69 -19.72 -1.69
C LEU A 154 -16.52 -19.13 -2.48
N GLN A 155 -16.82 -18.41 -3.55
CA GLN A 155 -15.84 -17.63 -4.30
C GLN A 155 -16.31 -16.17 -4.40
N LEU A 156 -15.37 -15.24 -4.24
CA LEU A 156 -15.60 -13.81 -4.37
C LEU A 156 -14.47 -13.21 -5.22
N TRP A 157 -14.83 -12.44 -6.24
CA TRP A 157 -13.87 -11.73 -7.08
C TRP A 157 -14.45 -10.43 -7.62
N VAL A 158 -13.59 -9.46 -7.96
CA VAL A 158 -13.96 -8.21 -8.61
C VAL A 158 -13.52 -8.31 -10.06
N ASP A 159 -14.45 -8.17 -11.00
CA ASP A 159 -14.16 -8.29 -12.43
C ASP A 159 -13.08 -7.26 -12.83
N ALA A 160 -11.99 -7.73 -13.43
CA ALA A 160 -10.84 -6.88 -13.79
C ALA A 160 -11.18 -5.84 -14.86
N ASN A 161 -12.21 -6.09 -15.68
CA ASN A 161 -12.58 -5.29 -16.84
C ASN A 161 -13.92 -4.57 -16.69
N HIS A 162 -14.74 -4.95 -15.72
CA HIS A 162 -16.07 -4.41 -15.50
C HIS A 162 -16.29 -4.01 -14.03
N PRO A 163 -17.09 -2.98 -13.74
CA PRO A 163 -17.33 -2.53 -12.37
C PRO A 163 -18.38 -3.41 -11.65
N VAL A 164 -18.10 -4.70 -11.54
CA VAL A 164 -18.97 -5.69 -10.92
C VAL A 164 -18.20 -6.63 -9.98
N VAL A 165 -18.82 -6.95 -8.85
CA VAL A 165 -18.35 -7.92 -7.88
C VAL A 165 -19.18 -9.18 -8.03
N HIS A 166 -18.55 -10.34 -8.09
CA HIS A 166 -19.20 -11.64 -8.22
C HIS A 166 -19.03 -12.46 -6.95
N VAL A 167 -20.14 -13.02 -6.47
CA VAL A 167 -20.19 -14.01 -5.39
C VAL A 167 -20.80 -15.27 -5.94
N THR A 168 -20.09 -16.39 -5.89
CA THR A 168 -20.63 -17.71 -6.23
C THR A 168 -20.51 -18.64 -5.04
N ILE A 169 -21.53 -19.46 -4.83
CA ILE A 169 -21.62 -20.41 -3.72
C ILE A 169 -22.01 -21.77 -4.29
N ALA A 170 -21.27 -22.80 -3.91
CA ALA A 170 -21.61 -24.18 -4.16
C ALA A 170 -21.73 -24.91 -2.80
N SER A 171 -22.78 -25.70 -2.61
CA SER A 171 -23.02 -26.50 -1.40
C SER A 171 -23.32 -27.94 -1.76
N SER A 172 -22.91 -28.90 -0.92
CA SER A 172 -23.21 -30.31 -1.11
C SER A 172 -24.68 -30.65 -0.82
N GLN A 173 -25.37 -29.82 -0.05
CA GLN A 173 -26.78 -29.90 0.24
C GLN A 173 -27.54 -28.67 -0.28
N PRO A 174 -28.83 -28.80 -0.66
CA PRO A 174 -29.62 -27.67 -1.07
C PRO A 174 -29.74 -26.61 0.05
N THR A 175 -29.34 -25.37 -0.23
CA THR A 175 -29.39 -24.22 0.68
C THR A 175 -30.18 -23.09 0.06
N THR A 176 -30.47 -22.04 0.83
CA THR A 176 -30.82 -20.71 0.32
C THR A 176 -29.66 -19.75 0.62
N ALA A 177 -29.42 -18.77 -0.23
CA ALA A 177 -28.44 -17.71 0.02
C ALA A 177 -29.16 -16.35 -0.02
N THR A 178 -28.91 -15.50 0.99
CA THR A 178 -29.51 -14.17 1.10
C THR A 178 -28.43 -13.10 1.11
N ALA A 179 -28.43 -12.23 0.09
CA ALA A 179 -27.61 -11.04 0.08
C ALA A 179 -28.35 -9.88 0.77
N SER A 180 -27.67 -9.19 1.68
CA SER A 180 -28.22 -8.11 2.49
C SER A 180 -27.38 -6.86 2.36
N ILE A 181 -28.04 -5.70 2.26
CA ILE A 181 -27.42 -4.36 2.26
C ILE A 181 -27.26 -3.91 3.71
N GLU A 182 -26.03 -3.67 4.15
CA GLU A 182 -25.73 -3.14 5.48
C GLU A 182 -25.08 -1.76 5.37
N LEU A 183 -25.79 -0.74 5.85
CA LEU A 183 -25.38 0.66 5.82
C LEU A 183 -25.25 1.20 7.24
N TRP A 184 -24.30 2.11 7.47
CA TRP A 184 -24.10 2.84 8.71
C TRP A 184 -24.46 4.31 8.61
N ARG A 185 -24.62 4.83 7.38
CA ARG A 185 -25.14 6.18 7.12
C ARG A 185 -26.64 6.06 6.87
N THR A 186 -27.42 5.86 7.93
CA THR A 186 -28.87 5.63 7.87
C THR A 186 -29.68 6.87 8.22
N GLU A 187 -29.06 7.83 8.89
CA GLU A 187 -29.63 9.10 9.29
C GLU A 187 -28.59 10.22 9.18
N ARG A 188 -29.04 11.45 9.18
CA ARG A 188 -28.18 12.62 9.16
C ARG A 188 -27.64 12.89 10.56
N PHE A 189 -26.31 12.97 10.70
CA PHE A 189 -25.66 13.29 11.97
C PHE A 189 -24.36 14.09 11.76
N GLU A 190 -23.93 14.79 12.82
CA GLU A 190 -22.64 15.48 12.84
C GLU A 190 -21.56 14.58 13.45
N LEU A 191 -20.43 14.44 12.75
CA LEU A 191 -19.24 13.79 13.28
C LEU A 191 -18.53 14.72 14.28
N PRO A 192 -18.03 14.19 15.38
CA PRO A 192 -17.13 14.95 16.27
C PRO A 192 -15.86 15.33 15.50
N THR A 193 -15.08 16.27 16.06
CA THR A 193 -13.79 16.66 15.47
C THR A 193 -12.89 15.44 15.29
N LEU A 194 -12.39 15.22 14.06
CA LEU A 194 -11.61 14.06 13.66
C LEU A 194 -10.11 14.36 13.57
N GLU A 195 -9.65 15.43 14.23
CA GLU A 195 -8.24 15.88 14.14
C GLU A 195 -7.85 16.16 12.68
N VAL A 196 -6.67 15.68 12.25
CA VAL A 196 -6.15 15.81 10.88
C VAL A 196 -6.98 15.07 9.82
N SER A 197 -8.06 14.40 10.22
CA SER A 197 -8.97 13.70 9.30
C SER A 197 -10.20 14.52 8.92
N ASP A 198 -10.38 15.67 9.51
CA ASP A 198 -11.50 16.56 9.23
C ASP A 198 -11.17 17.48 8.06
N VAL A 199 -12.11 17.64 7.14
CA VAL A 199 -11.90 18.41 5.90
C VAL A 199 -11.72 19.90 6.18
N LEU A 200 -12.47 20.44 7.14
CA LEU A 200 -12.56 21.87 7.40
C LEU A 200 -12.08 22.27 8.82
N LEU A 201 -11.20 21.44 9.37
CA LEU A 201 -10.58 21.71 10.65
C LEU A 201 -9.66 22.94 10.60
N ASP A 202 -9.70 23.76 11.62
CA ASP A 202 -8.73 24.82 11.86
C ASP A 202 -7.62 24.31 12.78
N ARG A 203 -6.44 24.04 12.26
CA ARG A 203 -5.32 23.52 13.05
C ARG A 203 -4.82 24.48 14.12
N SER A 204 -4.98 25.80 13.90
CA SER A 204 -4.64 26.80 14.90
C SER A 204 -5.62 26.84 16.08
N ARG A 205 -6.80 26.25 15.88
CA ARG A 205 -7.87 26.09 16.85
C ARG A 205 -8.49 24.71 16.69
N PRO A 206 -7.89 23.65 17.28
CA PRO A 206 -8.30 22.26 17.04
C PRO A 206 -9.76 21.93 17.44
N ASP A 207 -10.37 22.74 18.26
CA ASP A 207 -11.77 22.69 18.69
C ASP A 207 -12.74 23.39 17.71
N LYS A 208 -12.22 24.14 16.73
CA LYS A 208 -13.02 24.93 15.80
C LYS A 208 -12.98 24.36 14.40
N LYS A 209 -14.18 24.17 13.83
CA LYS A 209 -14.41 23.89 12.41
C LYS A 209 -15.03 25.11 11.74
N HIS A 210 -14.64 25.34 10.47
CA HIS A 210 -15.26 26.41 9.65
C HIS A 210 -16.60 25.98 9.04
N ALA A 211 -16.87 24.68 8.99
CA ALA A 211 -18.18 24.11 8.77
C ALA A 211 -18.26 22.75 9.49
N PRO A 212 -19.42 22.33 10.00
CA PRO A 212 -19.58 21.03 10.61
C PRO A 212 -19.39 19.91 9.56
N THR A 213 -18.82 18.80 10.00
CA THR A 213 -18.71 17.59 9.18
C THR A 213 -19.99 16.77 9.33
N ILE A 214 -20.94 17.02 8.45
CA ILE A 214 -22.22 16.32 8.44
C ILE A 214 -22.08 15.04 7.62
N VAL A 215 -22.57 13.95 8.16
CA VAL A 215 -22.77 12.69 7.43
C VAL A 215 -24.22 12.71 6.92
N GLU A 216 -24.38 12.74 5.61
CA GLU A 216 -25.70 12.59 4.98
C GLU A 216 -26.03 11.10 4.81
N PRO A 217 -27.32 10.71 4.89
CA PRO A 217 -27.72 9.32 4.79
C PRO A 217 -27.61 8.76 3.38
N ASP A 218 -27.37 7.46 3.29
CA ASP A 218 -27.54 6.71 2.05
C ASP A 218 -29.02 6.43 1.78
N THR A 219 -29.40 6.34 0.53
CA THR A 219 -30.76 5.99 0.11
C THR A 219 -30.82 4.55 -0.37
N VAL A 220 -31.69 3.75 0.24
CA VAL A 220 -32.03 2.41 -0.25
C VAL A 220 -33.13 2.52 -1.30
N LEU A 221 -32.94 1.89 -2.46
CA LEU A 221 -33.91 1.86 -3.55
C LEU A 221 -35.13 1.05 -3.14
N LYS A 222 -36.31 1.70 -3.20
CA LYS A 222 -37.58 1.05 -2.83
C LYS A 222 -38.22 0.38 -4.04
N ASN A 223 -39.00 -0.68 -3.77
CA ASN A 223 -39.88 -1.32 -4.75
C ASN A 223 -39.21 -1.79 -6.04
N GLN A 224 -37.94 -2.20 -5.96
CA GLN A 224 -37.21 -2.76 -7.10
C GLN A 224 -37.70 -4.18 -7.40
N THR A 225 -37.82 -4.54 -8.69
CA THR A 225 -38.20 -5.89 -9.10
C THR A 225 -36.99 -6.77 -9.30
N GLY A 226 -36.91 -7.89 -8.57
CA GLY A 226 -35.85 -8.90 -8.74
C GLY A 226 -34.42 -8.44 -8.37
N ARG A 227 -34.27 -7.27 -7.77
CA ARG A 227 -32.98 -6.70 -7.36
C ARG A 227 -33.13 -5.83 -6.13
N ILE A 228 -32.02 -5.50 -5.46
CA ILE A 228 -31.92 -4.51 -4.39
C ILE A 228 -30.77 -3.57 -4.69
N GLY A 229 -30.81 -2.35 -4.13
CA GLY A 229 -29.74 -1.39 -4.37
C GLY A 229 -29.80 -0.18 -3.45
N TRP A 230 -28.74 0.60 -3.47
CA TRP A 230 -28.62 1.83 -2.69
C TRP A 230 -27.64 2.78 -3.36
N TYR A 231 -27.75 4.06 -2.98
CA TYR A 231 -26.83 5.09 -3.41
C TYR A 231 -26.60 6.14 -2.33
N HIS A 232 -25.49 6.84 -2.44
CA HIS A 232 -25.22 8.12 -1.80
C HIS A 232 -25.30 9.22 -2.86
N HIS A 233 -25.92 10.35 -2.53
CA HIS A 233 -26.02 11.50 -3.41
C HIS A 233 -25.58 12.75 -2.69
N ASN A 234 -24.60 13.46 -3.23
CA ASN A 234 -24.15 14.73 -2.69
C ASN A 234 -25.15 15.82 -3.04
N VAL A 235 -26.04 16.16 -2.11
CA VAL A 235 -26.99 17.27 -2.24
C VAL A 235 -26.36 18.62 -2.01
N LYS A 236 -25.14 18.63 -1.47
CA LYS A 236 -24.34 19.81 -1.15
C LYS A 236 -22.90 19.62 -1.59
N SER A 237 -22.19 20.74 -1.70
CA SER A 237 -20.75 20.78 -1.84
C SER A 237 -20.20 21.63 -0.70
N VAL A 238 -19.56 20.98 0.26
CA VAL A 238 -19.00 21.65 1.43
C VAL A 238 -17.48 21.56 1.35
N GLY A 239 -16.81 22.68 1.26
CA GLY A 239 -15.36 22.76 1.17
C GLY A 239 -14.86 23.48 -0.07
N PRO A 240 -15.12 23.03 -1.31
CA PRO A 240 -14.53 23.62 -2.51
C PRO A 240 -14.72 25.14 -2.65
N ALA A 241 -15.92 25.64 -2.45
CA ALA A 241 -16.18 27.10 -2.49
C ALA A 241 -15.49 27.84 -1.34
N LEU A 242 -15.44 27.25 -0.14
CA LEU A 242 -14.78 27.84 1.03
C LEU A 242 -13.26 27.87 0.84
N THR A 243 -12.67 26.76 0.38
CA THR A 243 -11.21 26.68 0.16
C THR A 243 -10.80 27.58 -1.01
N ALA A 244 -11.57 27.63 -2.09
CA ALA A 244 -11.32 28.54 -3.19
C ALA A 244 -11.36 30.01 -2.73
N LYS A 245 -12.35 30.41 -1.93
CA LYS A 245 -12.48 31.77 -1.38
C LYS A 245 -11.27 32.13 -0.52
N ILE A 246 -10.91 31.28 0.45
CA ILE A 246 -9.83 31.57 1.38
C ILE A 246 -8.45 31.61 0.71
N GLN A 247 -8.31 30.94 -0.45
CA GLN A 247 -7.09 30.88 -1.24
C GLN A 247 -7.07 31.87 -2.42
N GLY A 248 -8.07 32.75 -2.54
CA GLY A 248 -8.18 33.72 -3.62
C GLY A 248 -8.51 33.12 -4.99
N LEU A 249 -8.92 31.85 -5.03
CA LEU A 249 -9.12 31.07 -6.27
C LEU A 249 -10.54 31.15 -6.85
N SER A 250 -11.43 31.96 -6.28
CA SER A 250 -12.83 32.08 -6.74
C SER A 250 -12.96 32.57 -8.19
N GLY A 251 -11.93 33.25 -8.70
CA GLY A 251 -11.85 33.68 -10.10
C GLY A 251 -11.55 32.57 -11.09
N PHE A 252 -11.00 31.43 -10.65
CA PHE A 252 -10.73 30.28 -11.48
C PHE A 252 -12.01 29.47 -11.74
N LYS A 253 -12.49 29.48 -12.96
CA LYS A 253 -13.72 28.78 -13.33
C LYS A 253 -13.46 27.27 -13.51
N ARG A 254 -14.15 26.47 -12.72
CA ARG A 254 -14.14 24.99 -12.77
C ARG A 254 -15.49 24.43 -12.36
N PRO A 255 -15.87 23.23 -12.83
CA PRO A 255 -17.03 22.51 -12.29
C PRO A 255 -16.85 22.25 -10.79
N ASP A 256 -17.94 22.24 -10.05
CA ASP A 256 -17.90 21.81 -8.65
C ASP A 256 -17.52 20.32 -8.57
N PRO A 257 -16.51 19.95 -7.81
CA PRO A 257 -16.01 18.58 -7.79
C PRO A 257 -16.86 17.61 -6.97
N LEU A 258 -17.77 18.10 -6.14
CA LEU A 258 -18.54 17.30 -5.19
C LEU A 258 -20.04 17.33 -5.46
N LEU A 259 -20.59 18.51 -5.78
CA LEU A 259 -22.04 18.70 -5.94
C LEU A 259 -22.61 17.76 -7.02
N HIS A 260 -23.71 17.08 -6.70
CA HIS A 260 -24.37 16.10 -7.57
C HIS A 260 -23.48 14.89 -7.94
N ARG A 261 -22.53 14.53 -7.09
CA ARG A 261 -21.86 13.24 -7.21
C ARG A 261 -22.76 12.17 -6.62
N THR A 262 -23.10 11.17 -7.43
CA THR A 262 -23.92 10.04 -7.01
C THR A 262 -23.16 8.75 -7.20
N PHE A 263 -23.06 7.92 -6.15
CA PHE A 263 -22.39 6.63 -6.19
C PHE A 263 -23.16 5.59 -5.37
N GLY A 264 -23.09 4.33 -5.79
CA GLY A 264 -23.82 3.28 -5.11
C GLY A 264 -23.65 1.94 -5.78
N ALA A 265 -24.51 0.99 -5.41
CA ALA A 265 -24.47 -0.36 -5.96
C ALA A 265 -25.87 -0.94 -6.12
N ILE A 266 -25.98 -1.89 -7.07
CA ILE A 266 -27.18 -2.72 -7.29
C ILE A 266 -26.74 -4.19 -7.20
N ILE A 267 -27.49 -4.99 -6.44
CA ILE A 267 -27.32 -6.44 -6.33
C ILE A 267 -28.39 -7.14 -7.15
N THR A 268 -27.97 -8.00 -8.04
CA THR A 268 -28.82 -8.92 -8.80
C THR A 268 -28.44 -10.35 -8.50
N ALA A 269 -29.38 -11.28 -8.74
CA ALA A 269 -29.09 -12.71 -8.69
C ALA A 269 -30.04 -13.45 -9.62
N GLU A 270 -29.56 -14.51 -10.24
CA GLU A 270 -30.39 -15.34 -11.09
C GLU A 270 -31.46 -16.06 -10.26
N ARG A 271 -32.73 -15.98 -10.71
CA ARG A 271 -33.90 -16.64 -10.06
C ARG A 271 -34.07 -16.29 -8.59
N ALA A 272 -33.67 -15.08 -8.18
CA ALA A 272 -33.81 -14.62 -6.81
C ALA A 272 -35.16 -13.95 -6.57
N GLN A 273 -35.61 -13.99 -5.31
CA GLN A 273 -36.77 -13.28 -4.80
C GLN A 273 -36.29 -12.12 -3.93
N ARG A 274 -36.78 -10.90 -4.22
CA ARG A 274 -36.65 -9.78 -3.31
C ARG A 274 -37.58 -10.01 -2.11
N ILE A 275 -37.01 -10.11 -0.92
CA ILE A 275 -37.75 -10.28 0.33
C ILE A 275 -38.26 -8.92 0.81
N ASP A 276 -37.37 -7.91 0.80
CA ASP A 276 -37.67 -6.52 1.09
C ASP A 276 -36.66 -5.60 0.36
N ASP A 277 -36.61 -4.29 0.69
CA ASP A 277 -35.72 -3.32 0.04
C ASP A 277 -34.24 -3.59 0.29
N ARG A 278 -33.88 -4.41 1.30
CA ARG A 278 -32.51 -4.68 1.69
C ARG A 278 -32.08 -6.13 1.53
N HIS A 279 -33.01 -7.05 1.25
CA HIS A 279 -32.74 -8.49 1.22
C HIS A 279 -33.17 -9.12 -0.10
N LEU A 280 -32.23 -9.78 -0.77
CA LEU A 280 -32.40 -10.54 -1.99
C LEU A 280 -32.03 -12.00 -1.73
N GLN A 281 -32.98 -12.90 -1.83
CA GLN A 281 -32.79 -14.33 -1.53
C GLN A 281 -32.85 -15.16 -2.81
N SER A 282 -31.88 -16.04 -2.99
CA SER A 282 -31.88 -17.06 -4.04
C SER A 282 -32.87 -18.18 -3.71
N ARG A 283 -33.40 -18.83 -4.74
CA ARG A 283 -34.17 -20.06 -4.56
C ARG A 283 -33.31 -21.19 -3.98
N ARG A 284 -33.92 -22.10 -3.24
CA ARG A 284 -33.23 -23.28 -2.67
C ARG A 284 -32.54 -24.06 -3.79
N SER A 285 -31.22 -24.22 -3.68
CA SER A 285 -30.35 -24.85 -4.69
C SER A 285 -29.02 -25.26 -4.04
N THR A 286 -28.24 -26.06 -4.77
CA THR A 286 -26.83 -26.35 -4.44
C THR A 286 -25.86 -25.33 -5.05
N SER A 287 -26.35 -24.37 -5.82
CA SER A 287 -25.54 -23.33 -6.44
C SER A 287 -26.27 -21.99 -6.41
N HIS A 288 -25.53 -20.93 -6.02
CA HIS A 288 -26.05 -19.56 -5.96
C HIS A 288 -25.04 -18.59 -6.57
N SER A 289 -25.55 -17.53 -7.22
CA SER A 289 -24.73 -16.47 -7.79
C SER A 289 -25.35 -15.11 -7.53
N PHE A 290 -24.51 -14.14 -7.11
CA PHE A 290 -24.88 -12.75 -6.96
C PHE A 290 -23.88 -11.88 -7.75
N SER A 291 -24.42 -10.86 -8.43
CA SER A 291 -23.62 -9.81 -9.09
C SER A 291 -23.94 -8.48 -8.41
N ILE A 292 -22.88 -7.75 -8.00
CA ILE A 292 -23.00 -6.43 -7.36
C ILE A 292 -22.34 -5.41 -8.27
N TYR A 293 -23.14 -4.60 -8.96
CA TYR A 293 -22.70 -3.55 -9.87
C TYR A 293 -22.45 -2.28 -9.07
N VAL A 294 -21.30 -1.66 -9.28
CA VAL A 294 -20.84 -0.49 -8.52
C VAL A 294 -20.49 0.64 -9.46
N GLN A 295 -21.11 1.80 -9.29
CA GLN A 295 -20.88 2.95 -10.17
C GLN A 295 -20.90 4.28 -9.43
N THR A 296 -20.03 5.22 -9.88
CA THR A 296 -20.07 6.64 -9.56
C THR A 296 -20.36 7.42 -10.83
N VAL A 297 -21.28 8.38 -10.77
CA VAL A 297 -21.56 9.33 -11.86
C VAL A 297 -21.51 10.75 -11.30
N HIS A 298 -20.83 11.65 -11.99
CA HIS A 298 -20.69 13.05 -11.58
C HIS A 298 -20.55 13.99 -12.80
N PRO A 299 -21.36 15.06 -12.88
CA PRO A 299 -22.55 15.30 -12.06
C PRO A 299 -23.73 14.42 -12.50
N ALA A 300 -24.57 13.98 -11.55
CA ALA A 300 -25.78 13.23 -11.85
C ALA A 300 -26.82 13.34 -10.73
N SER A 301 -28.10 13.44 -11.09
CA SER A 301 -29.19 13.20 -10.15
C SER A 301 -29.27 11.70 -9.81
N PRO A 302 -29.98 11.32 -8.73
CA PRO A 302 -30.25 9.92 -8.43
C PRO A 302 -30.88 9.15 -9.59
N GLU A 303 -31.84 9.76 -10.32
CA GLU A 303 -32.51 9.15 -11.47
C GLU A 303 -31.57 8.97 -12.66
N ALA A 304 -30.71 9.96 -12.92
CA ALA A 304 -29.67 9.86 -13.96
C ALA A 304 -28.64 8.79 -13.64
N TRP A 305 -28.24 8.69 -12.36
CA TRP A 305 -27.36 7.63 -11.87
C TRP A 305 -28.01 6.25 -12.04
N LEU A 306 -29.29 6.08 -11.65
CA LEU A 306 -30.00 4.81 -11.80
C LEU A 306 -30.12 4.41 -13.27
N THR A 307 -30.45 5.36 -14.15
CA THR A 307 -30.47 5.12 -15.61
C THR A 307 -29.09 4.68 -16.14
N ALA A 308 -28.01 5.31 -15.66
CA ALA A 308 -26.66 4.94 -16.05
C ALA A 308 -26.29 3.53 -15.51
N MET A 309 -26.72 3.20 -14.29
CA MET A 309 -26.53 1.88 -13.69
C MET A 309 -27.31 0.80 -14.46
N ASP A 310 -28.54 1.06 -14.88
CA ASP A 310 -29.34 0.12 -15.67
C ASP A 310 -28.68 -0.18 -17.02
N ARG A 311 -28.11 0.85 -17.68
CA ARG A 311 -27.33 0.68 -18.92
C ARG A 311 -26.05 -0.13 -18.68
N LEU A 312 -25.36 0.12 -17.57
CA LEU A 312 -24.17 -0.64 -17.20
C LEU A 312 -24.51 -2.12 -17.01
N ILE A 313 -25.57 -2.42 -16.26
CA ILE A 313 -26.03 -3.79 -16.03
C ILE A 313 -26.37 -4.45 -17.37
N GLU A 314 -27.15 -3.78 -18.22
CA GLU A 314 -27.51 -4.31 -19.54
C GLU A 314 -26.28 -4.60 -20.41
N GLN A 315 -25.28 -3.73 -20.39
CA GLN A 315 -24.04 -3.92 -21.16
C GLN A 315 -23.23 -5.10 -20.66
N VAL A 316 -23.05 -5.21 -19.34
CA VAL A 316 -22.25 -6.27 -18.73
C VAL A 316 -22.95 -7.62 -18.85
N GLU A 317 -24.26 -7.69 -18.69
CA GLU A 317 -25.03 -8.95 -18.80
C GLU A 317 -25.11 -9.49 -20.22
N LYS A 318 -24.84 -8.70 -21.26
CA LYS A 318 -24.68 -9.19 -22.65
C LYS A 318 -23.46 -10.09 -22.82
N ILE A 319 -22.49 -9.99 -21.92
CA ILE A 319 -21.27 -10.81 -21.93
C ILE A 319 -21.50 -12.03 -21.04
N PRO A 320 -21.41 -13.25 -21.56
CA PRO A 320 -21.58 -14.46 -20.77
C PRO A 320 -20.66 -14.47 -19.55
N SER A 321 -21.17 -14.88 -18.40
CA SER A 321 -20.42 -14.88 -17.12
C SER A 321 -19.09 -15.66 -17.23
N GLN A 322 -19.06 -16.78 -17.96
CA GLN A 322 -17.85 -17.56 -18.18
C GLN A 322 -16.83 -16.79 -19.03
N GLN A 323 -17.28 -16.01 -20.01
CA GLN A 323 -16.37 -15.16 -20.81
C GLN A 323 -15.77 -14.07 -19.92
N ARG A 324 -16.57 -13.39 -19.11
CA ARG A 324 -16.08 -12.38 -18.14
C ARG A 324 -15.06 -12.99 -17.18
N ARG A 325 -15.30 -14.23 -16.71
CA ARG A 325 -14.34 -14.93 -15.85
C ARG A 325 -13.03 -15.22 -16.57
N ASN A 326 -13.09 -15.70 -17.81
CA ASN A 326 -11.90 -15.98 -18.62
C ASN A 326 -11.10 -14.69 -18.89
N GLU A 327 -11.77 -13.59 -19.22
CA GLU A 327 -11.12 -12.28 -19.45
C GLU A 327 -10.49 -11.71 -18.17
N HIS A 328 -11.15 -11.89 -17.02
CA HIS A 328 -10.60 -11.55 -15.71
C HIS A 328 -9.32 -12.36 -15.40
N GLU A 329 -9.36 -13.67 -15.58
CA GLU A 329 -8.19 -14.54 -15.37
C GLU A 329 -7.05 -14.21 -16.34
N ALA A 330 -7.36 -13.88 -17.58
CA ALA A 330 -6.38 -13.46 -18.58
C ALA A 330 -5.68 -12.15 -18.19
N TRP A 331 -6.43 -11.16 -17.71
CA TRP A 331 -5.87 -9.90 -17.23
C TRP A 331 -4.89 -10.11 -16.06
N TRP A 332 -5.28 -10.92 -15.07
CA TRP A 332 -4.40 -11.20 -13.92
C TRP A 332 -3.18 -12.03 -14.33
N ALA A 333 -3.34 -12.97 -15.24
CA ALA A 333 -2.22 -13.74 -15.79
C ALA A 333 -1.23 -12.83 -16.53
N GLU A 334 -1.71 -11.88 -17.34
CA GLU A 334 -0.86 -10.89 -18.01
C GLU A 334 -0.14 -10.00 -16.99
N PHE A 335 -0.87 -9.50 -15.98
CA PHE A 335 -0.30 -8.67 -14.91
C PHE A 335 0.86 -9.38 -14.21
N TRP A 336 0.68 -10.63 -13.79
CA TRP A 336 1.73 -11.39 -13.11
C TRP A 336 2.89 -11.77 -14.05
N ASN A 337 2.61 -12.03 -15.32
CA ASN A 337 3.63 -12.34 -16.32
C ASN A 337 4.49 -11.12 -16.72
N ARG A 338 4.03 -9.90 -16.48
CA ARG A 338 4.77 -8.66 -16.78
C ARG A 338 6.07 -8.57 -15.98
N SER A 339 5.99 -8.79 -14.68
CA SER A 339 7.16 -8.81 -13.81
C SER A 339 6.93 -9.64 -12.55
N TRP A 340 8.01 -10.10 -11.97
CA TRP A 340 8.01 -10.87 -10.73
C TRP A 340 9.42 -10.90 -10.11
N ILE A 341 9.50 -11.11 -8.80
CA ILE A 341 10.75 -11.28 -8.04
C ILE A 341 10.55 -12.41 -7.05
N HIS A 342 11.39 -13.44 -7.13
CA HIS A 342 11.38 -14.60 -6.24
C HIS A 342 12.75 -14.74 -5.60
N VAL A 343 12.87 -14.45 -4.31
CA VAL A 343 14.09 -14.57 -3.52
C VAL A 343 14.02 -15.82 -2.67
N THR A 344 15.11 -16.55 -2.57
CA THR A 344 15.28 -17.70 -1.67
C THR A 344 16.66 -17.67 -1.05
N GLU A 345 16.82 -18.22 0.13
CA GLU A 345 18.16 -18.40 0.72
C GLU A 345 18.93 -19.52 -0.01
N SER A 346 20.23 -19.33 -0.24
CA SER A 346 21.10 -20.36 -0.89
C SER A 346 21.28 -21.60 0.00
N LYS A 347 21.26 -21.41 1.31
CA LYS A 347 21.29 -22.48 2.31
C LYS A 347 20.13 -22.23 3.28
N PRO A 348 19.10 -23.08 3.30
CA PRO A 348 18.04 -22.97 4.30
C PRO A 348 18.68 -23.02 5.69
N LYS A 349 18.62 -21.94 6.43
CA LYS A 349 18.95 -21.95 7.85
C LYS A 349 17.85 -22.75 8.55
N ALA A 350 18.24 -23.66 9.44
CA ALA A 350 17.26 -24.24 10.37
C ALA A 350 16.49 -23.06 11.01
N PRO A 351 15.16 -23.11 11.06
CA PRO A 351 14.39 -22.00 11.62
C PRO A 351 14.95 -21.70 13.01
N PRO A 352 15.40 -20.46 13.27
CA PRO A 352 15.89 -20.12 14.60
C PRO A 352 14.75 -20.33 15.57
N SER A 353 15.04 -20.91 16.73
CA SER A 353 14.04 -21.00 17.79
C SER A 353 13.43 -19.63 18.02
N LEU A 354 12.10 -19.52 17.90
CA LEU A 354 11.40 -18.27 18.17
C LEU A 354 11.61 -17.79 19.60
N ILE A 355 11.84 -18.75 20.51
CA ILE A 355 11.97 -18.50 21.95
C ILE A 355 13.45 -18.45 22.32
N PRO A 356 14.03 -17.26 22.49
CA PRO A 356 15.41 -17.14 22.95
C PRO A 356 15.57 -17.73 24.34
N ALA A 357 16.70 -18.39 24.56
CA ALA A 357 17.06 -18.91 25.87
C ALA A 357 17.70 -17.81 26.73
N ASN A 358 17.24 -17.68 27.95
CA ASN A 358 17.85 -16.82 28.98
C ASN A 358 17.72 -17.46 30.35
N THR A 359 18.45 -16.93 31.34
CA THR A 359 18.50 -17.40 32.73
C THR A 359 17.57 -16.66 33.67
N HIS A 360 16.67 -15.80 33.14
CA HIS A 360 15.68 -15.13 33.97
C HIS A 360 14.66 -16.13 34.54
N PRO A 361 14.20 -15.96 35.79
CA PRO A 361 13.04 -16.71 36.26
C PRO A 361 11.78 -16.23 35.54
N VAL A 362 10.81 -17.09 35.33
CA VAL A 362 9.47 -16.65 34.95
C VAL A 362 8.85 -15.88 36.10
N ARG A 363 8.48 -14.65 35.86
CA ARG A 363 7.75 -13.79 36.80
C ARG A 363 6.27 -13.70 36.48
N ILE A 364 5.45 -13.68 37.48
CA ILE A 364 4.00 -13.65 37.35
C ILE A 364 3.49 -12.27 37.78
N GLY A 365 2.74 -11.62 36.90
CA GLY A 365 2.08 -10.34 37.21
C GLY A 365 3.02 -9.13 37.30
N ILE A 366 4.32 -9.27 36.99
CA ILE A 366 5.33 -8.23 37.11
C ILE A 366 6.50 -8.50 36.15
N ASP A 367 7.28 -7.49 35.78
CA ASP A 367 8.48 -7.68 34.96
C ASP A 367 9.74 -8.03 35.76
N GLN A 368 10.88 -8.26 35.04
CA GLN A 368 12.14 -8.65 35.68
C GLN A 368 12.70 -7.58 36.62
N HIS A 369 12.36 -6.30 36.46
CA HIS A 369 12.78 -5.19 37.33
C HIS A 369 11.79 -4.83 38.43
N GLY A 370 10.68 -5.58 38.57
CA GLY A 370 9.64 -5.29 39.55
C GLY A 370 8.67 -4.20 39.14
N ALA A 371 8.71 -3.75 37.88
CA ALA A 371 7.78 -2.79 37.30
C ALA A 371 6.64 -3.45 36.51
N ASN A 372 5.82 -2.65 35.86
CA ASN A 372 4.70 -3.12 35.00
C ASN A 372 3.77 -4.13 35.71
N ARG A 373 3.49 -3.90 36.99
CA ARG A 373 2.64 -4.75 37.82
C ARG A 373 1.23 -4.84 37.25
N LEU A 374 0.67 -6.05 37.20
CA LEU A 374 -0.73 -6.29 36.84
C LEU A 374 -1.65 -5.56 37.82
N LYS A 375 -2.65 -4.89 37.26
CA LYS A 375 -3.79 -4.33 38.00
C LYS A 375 -5.00 -5.23 37.73
N GLY A 376 -5.38 -6.00 38.76
CA GLY A 376 -6.42 -7.01 38.66
C GLY A 376 -6.07 -8.26 39.45
N GLU A 377 -6.77 -9.33 39.18
CA GLU A 377 -6.63 -10.63 39.86
C GLU A 377 -6.17 -11.69 38.86
N LEU A 378 -5.39 -12.64 39.34
CA LEU A 378 -4.96 -13.85 38.62
C LEU A 378 -5.63 -15.08 39.24
N GLY A 379 -6.16 -15.91 38.39
CA GLY A 379 -6.52 -17.29 38.71
C GLY A 379 -5.38 -18.24 38.31
N ARG A 380 -5.73 -19.42 37.79
CA ARG A 380 -4.77 -20.41 37.33
C ARG A 380 -3.83 -19.84 36.27
N VAL A 381 -2.54 -20.16 36.46
CA VAL A 381 -1.49 -20.02 35.44
C VAL A 381 -0.92 -21.40 35.18
N SER A 382 -0.79 -21.75 33.90
CA SER A 382 -0.15 -23.02 33.52
C SER A 382 0.81 -22.79 32.34
N ILE A 383 1.93 -23.46 32.36
CA ILE A 383 3.00 -23.31 31.34
C ILE A 383 3.45 -24.68 30.85
N TRP A 384 3.47 -24.84 29.52
CA TRP A 384 3.95 -26.06 28.84
C TRP A 384 5.18 -25.76 27.99
N ASN A 385 6.05 -26.73 27.83
CA ASN A 385 7.18 -26.69 26.89
C ASN A 385 6.82 -27.22 25.49
N ARG A 386 5.57 -27.18 25.13
CA ARG A 386 5.05 -27.60 23.83
C ARG A 386 3.84 -26.76 23.40
N PRO A 387 3.56 -26.69 22.08
CA PRO A 387 2.33 -26.07 21.60
C PRO A 387 1.11 -26.94 21.90
N LEU A 388 0.05 -26.37 22.50
CA LEU A 388 -1.25 -26.99 22.64
C LEU A 388 -2.09 -26.79 21.37
N ARG A 389 -2.93 -27.80 21.07
CA ARG A 389 -3.88 -27.73 19.96
C ARG A 389 -5.18 -27.04 20.40
N GLU A 390 -5.89 -26.46 19.46
CA GLU A 390 -7.13 -25.71 19.71
C GLU A 390 -8.19 -26.46 20.51
N PRO A 391 -8.49 -27.79 20.28
CA PRO A 391 -9.42 -28.53 21.12
C PRO A 391 -9.00 -28.62 22.59
N GLN A 392 -7.68 -28.66 22.86
CA GLN A 392 -7.16 -28.66 24.24
C GLN A 392 -7.36 -27.28 24.87
N ILE A 393 -7.14 -26.19 24.12
CA ILE A 393 -7.36 -24.81 24.58
C ILE A 393 -8.85 -24.56 24.88
N LYS A 394 -9.75 -25.00 23.99
CA LYS A 394 -11.21 -24.92 24.24
C LYS A 394 -11.64 -25.68 25.51
N ARG A 395 -11.06 -26.85 25.77
CA ARG A 395 -11.32 -27.57 27.00
C ARG A 395 -10.83 -26.84 28.25
N LEU A 396 -9.64 -26.22 28.17
CA LEU A 396 -9.08 -25.44 29.29
C LEU A 396 -9.96 -24.24 29.66
N SER A 397 -10.59 -23.58 28.69
CA SER A 397 -11.45 -22.41 28.90
C SER A 397 -12.77 -22.75 29.64
N SER A 398 -13.13 -24.01 29.75
CA SER A 398 -14.30 -24.44 30.51
C SER A 398 -13.99 -24.94 31.92
N LEU A 399 -12.72 -24.95 32.32
CA LEU A 399 -12.28 -25.41 33.63
C LEU A 399 -12.29 -24.27 34.68
N ASP A 400 -12.38 -24.70 35.94
CA ASP A 400 -12.36 -23.78 37.10
C ASP A 400 -11.05 -22.96 37.13
N PRO A 401 -11.10 -21.61 37.17
CA PRO A 401 -9.94 -20.74 37.22
C PRO A 401 -9.12 -20.88 38.53
N ASP A 402 -9.69 -21.41 39.61
CA ASP A 402 -9.03 -21.43 40.92
C ASP A 402 -8.42 -22.81 41.26
N ARG A 403 -8.40 -23.76 40.32
CA ARG A 403 -7.81 -25.08 40.54
C ARG A 403 -6.66 -25.38 39.60
N PRO A 404 -5.50 -25.86 40.12
CA PRO A 404 -4.43 -26.41 39.31
C PRO A 404 -4.91 -27.56 38.43
N LEU A 405 -4.23 -27.73 37.27
CA LEU A 405 -4.52 -28.87 36.41
C LEU A 405 -3.89 -30.15 36.96
N PRO A 406 -4.51 -31.32 36.70
CA PRO A 406 -3.84 -32.61 36.95
C PRO A 406 -2.58 -32.74 36.11
N ASP A 407 -1.67 -33.62 36.50
CA ASP A 407 -0.44 -33.89 35.76
C ASP A 407 -0.72 -34.23 34.28
N GLN A 408 -0.06 -33.51 33.40
CA GLN A 408 -0.19 -33.66 31.94
C GLN A 408 1.18 -33.64 31.29
N PRO A 409 1.39 -34.35 30.17
CA PRO A 409 2.67 -34.30 29.45
C PRO A 409 3.05 -32.90 29.04
N GLY A 410 4.32 -32.49 29.38
CA GLY A 410 4.90 -31.21 29.00
C GLY A 410 4.48 -30.00 29.85
N VAL A 411 3.73 -30.18 30.92
CA VAL A 411 3.44 -29.14 31.92
C VAL A 411 4.70 -28.87 32.73
N LEU A 412 5.15 -27.63 32.73
CA LEU A 412 6.28 -27.17 33.53
C LEU A 412 5.82 -26.52 34.84
N PHE A 413 4.62 -25.92 34.80
CA PHE A 413 3.99 -25.26 35.95
C PHE A 413 2.48 -25.27 35.81
N THR A 414 1.77 -25.46 36.89
CA THR A 414 0.33 -25.18 37.04
C THR A 414 0.05 -24.80 38.48
N GLY A 415 -0.73 -23.73 38.69
CA GLY A 415 -1.07 -23.24 40.03
C GLY A 415 -1.82 -21.92 39.98
N VAL A 416 -2.18 -21.42 41.16
CA VAL A 416 -2.77 -20.10 41.37
C VAL A 416 -1.71 -19.22 42.07
N PRO A 417 -0.78 -18.62 41.33
CA PRO A 417 0.34 -17.84 41.88
C PRO A 417 -0.11 -16.47 42.37
N LYS A 418 0.68 -15.86 43.26
CA LYS A 418 0.52 -14.46 43.62
C LYS A 418 1.21 -13.54 42.63
N ILE A 419 0.68 -12.33 42.51
CA ILE A 419 1.35 -11.28 41.72
C ILE A 419 2.69 -10.92 42.39
N ALA A 420 3.76 -10.99 41.60
CA ALA A 420 5.17 -10.84 41.92
C ALA A 420 5.91 -12.16 42.27
N ASP A 421 5.24 -13.30 42.19
CA ASP A 421 5.94 -14.58 42.33
C ASP A 421 7.00 -14.76 41.25
N ALA A 422 8.10 -15.38 41.60
CA ALA A 422 9.18 -15.78 40.70
C ALA A 422 9.35 -17.30 40.72
N LEU A 423 9.23 -17.93 39.57
CA LEU A 423 9.41 -19.39 39.44
C LEU A 423 10.90 -19.71 39.25
N GLU A 424 11.65 -19.85 40.34
CA GLU A 424 13.10 -20.03 40.31
C GLU A 424 13.55 -21.25 39.49
N SER A 425 12.77 -22.35 39.51
CA SER A 425 13.02 -23.53 38.70
C SER A 425 12.99 -23.25 37.18
N SER A 426 12.32 -22.18 36.77
CA SER A 426 12.16 -21.82 35.35
C SER A 426 13.44 -21.27 34.68
N LYS A 427 14.48 -21.00 35.45
CA LYS A 427 15.78 -20.57 34.90
C LYS A 427 16.42 -21.61 33.96
N SER A 428 16.13 -22.88 34.17
CA SER A 428 16.65 -24.03 33.39
C SER A 428 15.64 -24.57 32.38
N TRP A 429 14.44 -23.98 32.25
CA TRP A 429 13.44 -24.50 31.32
C TRP A 429 13.87 -24.31 29.87
N SER A 430 13.63 -25.38 29.08
CA SER A 430 13.87 -25.39 27.63
C SER A 430 12.52 -25.46 26.89
N PHE A 431 12.45 -24.72 25.81
CA PHE A 431 11.26 -24.60 24.95
C PHE A 431 11.57 -25.00 23.51
N SER A 432 12.34 -26.06 23.30
CA SER A 432 12.77 -26.55 21.98
C SER A 432 11.61 -26.78 21.01
N ASP A 433 10.54 -27.41 21.47
CA ASP A 433 9.36 -27.69 20.64
C ASP A 433 8.39 -26.51 20.56
N GLY A 434 8.36 -25.67 21.58
CA GLY A 434 7.47 -24.54 21.68
C GLY A 434 7.08 -24.21 23.11
N LEU A 435 6.11 -23.33 23.24
CA LEU A 435 5.61 -22.80 24.52
C LEU A 435 4.10 -22.68 24.47
N THR A 436 3.43 -23.07 25.54
CA THR A 436 2.06 -22.62 25.80
C THR A 436 1.98 -21.97 27.18
N ILE A 437 1.36 -20.81 27.25
CA ILE A 437 1.05 -20.08 28.48
C ILE A 437 -0.44 -19.95 28.58
N GLU A 438 -1.02 -20.45 29.66
CA GLU A 438 -2.43 -20.25 30.03
C GLU A 438 -2.50 -19.32 31.24
N VAL A 439 -3.42 -18.38 31.24
CA VAL A 439 -3.66 -17.46 32.35
C VAL A 439 -5.14 -17.17 32.46
N TRP A 440 -5.71 -17.34 33.65
CA TRP A 440 -6.99 -16.73 34.02
C TRP A 440 -6.73 -15.37 34.65
N VAL A 441 -7.38 -14.32 34.12
CA VAL A 441 -7.18 -12.93 34.55
C VAL A 441 -8.50 -12.19 34.64
N ARG A 442 -8.66 -11.40 35.71
CA ARG A 442 -9.74 -10.43 35.89
C ARG A 442 -9.13 -9.02 36.03
N PRO A 443 -8.92 -8.33 34.91
CA PRO A 443 -8.22 -7.05 34.91
C PRO A 443 -9.13 -5.92 35.42
N GLU A 444 -8.52 -4.91 36.07
CA GLU A 444 -9.17 -3.62 36.30
C GLU A 444 -9.33 -2.84 34.99
N LYS A 445 -10.15 -1.77 35.01
CA LYS A 445 -10.30 -0.87 33.89
C LYS A 445 -9.04 -0.01 33.71
N LEU A 446 -8.32 -0.19 32.61
CA LEU A 446 -7.13 0.57 32.25
C LEU A 446 -7.38 1.41 30.99
N THR A 447 -7.12 2.71 31.08
CA THR A 447 -7.19 3.63 29.94
C THR A 447 -5.83 3.81 29.26
N ARG A 448 -4.75 3.63 30.00
CA ARG A 448 -3.35 3.73 29.52
C ARG A 448 -2.49 2.68 30.24
N GLY A 449 -1.32 2.39 29.65
CA GLY A 449 -0.39 1.41 30.22
C GLY A 449 -0.83 -0.04 29.99
N GLY A 450 -0.48 -0.92 30.89
CA GLY A 450 -0.79 -2.36 30.89
C GLY A 450 -0.04 -3.02 32.05
N GLY A 451 -0.26 -4.32 32.28
CA GLY A 451 0.42 -5.11 33.28
C GLY A 451 0.88 -6.44 32.73
N ARG A 452 1.97 -6.97 33.26
CA ARG A 452 2.48 -8.30 32.92
C ARG A 452 1.50 -9.37 33.43
N LEU A 453 1.31 -10.41 32.64
CA LEU A 453 0.68 -11.67 33.06
C LEU A 453 1.77 -12.69 33.38
N VAL A 454 2.66 -12.92 32.42
CA VAL A 454 3.83 -13.79 32.55
C VAL A 454 5.00 -13.11 31.85
N ASP A 455 6.17 -13.06 32.50
CA ASP A 455 7.35 -12.38 32.00
C ASP A 455 8.62 -13.23 32.19
N LYS A 456 9.37 -13.43 31.14
CA LYS A 456 10.72 -14.02 31.08
C LYS A 456 11.57 -13.26 30.04
N LEU A 457 11.55 -11.93 30.11
CA LEU A 457 12.23 -11.07 29.13
C LEU A 457 12.91 -9.92 29.85
N THR A 458 14.15 -9.59 29.45
CA THR A 458 14.78 -8.35 29.90
C THR A 458 13.94 -7.14 29.47
N PRO A 459 13.54 -6.24 30.38
CA PRO A 459 12.76 -5.06 30.03
C PRO A 459 13.40 -4.24 28.91
N GLY A 460 12.66 -4.09 27.79
CA GLY A 460 13.16 -3.45 26.55
C GLY A 460 14.07 -4.33 25.70
N GLY A 461 14.36 -5.55 26.12
CA GLY A 461 15.17 -6.53 25.38
C GLY A 461 14.36 -7.38 24.40
N SER A 462 15.05 -8.40 23.84
CA SER A 462 14.47 -9.39 22.92
C SER A 462 15.00 -10.80 23.20
N ASP A 463 15.37 -11.09 24.45
CA ASP A 463 16.07 -12.29 24.89
C ASP A 463 15.15 -13.35 25.53
N GLY A 464 13.83 -13.23 25.40
CA GLY A 464 12.88 -14.14 26.02
C GLY A 464 11.47 -13.96 25.52
N PHE A 465 10.50 -14.10 26.43
CA PHE A 465 9.08 -13.93 26.11
C PHE A 465 8.31 -13.20 27.23
N LEU A 466 7.21 -12.57 26.86
CA LEU A 466 6.25 -12.02 27.80
C LEU A 466 4.82 -12.07 27.25
N LEU A 467 3.85 -12.23 28.16
CA LEU A 467 2.42 -12.06 27.91
C LEU A 467 1.93 -10.92 28.79
N ASP A 468 1.25 -9.93 28.24
CA ASP A 468 0.77 -8.76 28.97
C ASP A 468 -0.57 -8.21 28.50
N THR A 469 -1.09 -7.21 29.23
CA THR A 469 -2.36 -6.51 28.92
C THR A 469 -2.14 -5.17 28.20
N TYR A 470 -0.98 -4.93 27.57
CA TYR A 470 -0.65 -3.65 26.94
C TYR A 470 -1.12 -3.57 25.47
N PRO A 471 -1.68 -2.41 25.03
CA PRO A 471 -2.07 -1.22 25.80
C PRO A 471 -3.47 -1.38 26.43
N GLY A 472 -3.62 -0.92 27.67
CA GLY A 472 -4.88 -0.95 28.40
C GLY A 472 -5.34 -2.37 28.71
N ASN A 473 -6.60 -2.70 28.40
CA ASN A 473 -7.18 -4.03 28.57
C ASN A 473 -7.06 -4.88 27.29
N SER A 474 -5.88 -4.87 26.67
CA SER A 474 -5.54 -5.68 25.50
C SER A 474 -4.92 -7.02 25.91
N VAL A 475 -4.58 -7.87 24.99
CA VAL A 475 -3.69 -9.01 25.19
C VAL A 475 -2.57 -8.93 24.17
N ARG A 476 -1.31 -9.11 24.62
CA ARG A 476 -0.13 -9.07 23.78
C ARG A 476 0.88 -10.15 24.19
N LEU A 477 1.41 -10.86 23.21
CA LEU A 477 2.52 -11.80 23.36
C LEU A 477 3.73 -11.24 22.63
N ILE A 478 4.85 -11.17 23.31
CA ILE A 478 6.18 -10.88 22.73
C ILE A 478 7.05 -12.11 22.93
N VAL A 479 7.73 -12.55 21.86
CA VAL A 479 8.70 -13.65 21.89
C VAL A 479 9.91 -13.24 21.06
N GLY A 480 11.06 -13.06 21.68
CA GLY A 480 12.22 -12.49 21.02
C GLY A 480 11.90 -11.11 20.41
N ARG A 481 11.98 -11.01 19.09
CA ARG A 481 11.63 -9.79 18.34
C ARG A 481 10.22 -9.79 17.78
N HIS A 482 9.46 -10.87 17.99
CA HIS A 482 8.14 -11.06 17.41
C HIS A 482 7.05 -10.62 18.40
N THR A 483 6.02 -9.97 17.88
CA THR A 483 4.90 -9.48 18.69
C THR A 483 3.58 -9.78 17.99
N ILE A 484 2.63 -10.34 18.72
CA ILE A 484 1.21 -10.42 18.32
C ILE A 484 0.34 -9.88 19.45
N GLY A 485 -0.85 -9.39 19.11
CA GLY A 485 -1.77 -8.87 20.13
C GLY A 485 -3.16 -8.58 19.60
N ARG A 486 -4.08 -8.35 20.55
CA ARG A 486 -5.45 -7.90 20.28
C ARG A 486 -5.85 -6.80 21.26
N ARG A 487 -6.18 -5.62 20.71
CA ARG A 487 -6.61 -4.48 21.54
C ARG A 487 -7.98 -4.71 22.14
N LYS A 488 -8.18 -4.23 23.39
CA LYS A 488 -9.45 -4.28 24.13
C LYS A 488 -10.05 -5.71 24.22
N ALA A 489 -9.19 -6.72 24.26
CA ALA A 489 -9.61 -8.11 24.29
C ALA A 489 -10.10 -8.60 25.67
N LEU A 490 -9.77 -7.90 26.74
CA LEU A 490 -10.04 -8.30 28.11
C LEU A 490 -11.05 -7.34 28.76
N PRO A 491 -12.33 -7.76 28.94
CA PRO A 491 -13.33 -6.93 29.62
C PRO A 491 -12.94 -6.66 31.08
N PRO A 492 -12.97 -5.38 31.53
CA PRO A 492 -12.65 -5.05 32.93
C PRO A 492 -13.61 -5.71 33.90
N GLY A 493 -13.09 -6.17 35.05
CA GLY A 493 -13.87 -6.76 36.15
C GLY A 493 -14.44 -8.15 35.85
N ARG A 494 -14.18 -8.73 34.68
CA ARG A 494 -14.63 -10.06 34.26
C ARG A 494 -13.46 -11.01 34.11
N TRP A 495 -13.64 -12.27 34.58
CA TRP A 495 -12.68 -13.33 34.29
C TRP A 495 -12.59 -13.58 32.80
N SER A 496 -11.39 -13.65 32.27
CA SER A 496 -11.06 -14.04 30.91
C SER A 496 -9.98 -15.12 30.92
N HIS A 497 -10.18 -16.14 30.11
CA HIS A 497 -9.20 -17.20 29.86
C HIS A 497 -8.28 -16.80 28.72
N VAL A 498 -7.01 -16.61 28.97
CA VAL A 498 -6.00 -16.21 27.98
C VAL A 498 -5.04 -17.35 27.75
N VAL A 499 -4.82 -17.72 26.49
CA VAL A 499 -3.80 -18.71 26.11
C VAL A 499 -2.90 -18.13 25.03
N ALA A 500 -1.59 -18.18 25.24
CA ALA A 500 -0.56 -17.88 24.25
C ALA A 500 0.16 -19.17 23.83
N VAL A 501 0.24 -19.44 22.54
CA VAL A 501 0.90 -20.60 21.97
C VAL A 501 2.00 -20.16 21.03
N VAL A 502 3.19 -20.77 21.19
CA VAL A 502 4.34 -20.62 20.30
C VAL A 502 4.77 -22.03 19.85
N ASP A 503 4.78 -22.25 18.55
CA ASP A 503 5.27 -23.51 17.96
C ASP A 503 6.57 -23.25 17.22
N ASN A 504 7.69 -23.70 17.79
CA ASN A 504 9.01 -23.49 17.21
C ASN A 504 9.22 -24.24 15.89
N ARG A 505 8.49 -25.33 15.65
CA ARG A 505 8.64 -26.15 14.44
C ARG A 505 8.01 -25.46 13.23
N THR A 506 6.92 -24.77 13.47
CA THR A 506 6.16 -24.06 12.43
C THR A 506 6.40 -22.54 12.45
N GLY A 507 7.02 -22.02 13.52
CA GLY A 507 7.22 -20.58 13.72
C GLY A 507 5.93 -19.82 14.09
N TRP A 508 4.88 -20.51 14.46
CA TRP A 508 3.58 -19.88 14.75
C TRP A 508 3.51 -19.37 16.18
N MET A 509 2.94 -18.18 16.30
CA MET A 509 2.44 -17.65 17.57
C MET A 509 0.94 -17.43 17.45
N ARG A 510 0.17 -17.82 18.48
CA ARG A 510 -1.28 -17.65 18.54
C ARG A 510 -1.71 -17.17 19.91
N LEU A 511 -2.71 -16.30 19.93
CA LEU A 511 -3.38 -15.86 21.15
C LEU A 511 -4.84 -16.25 21.11
N TYR A 512 -5.32 -16.75 22.23
CA TYR A 512 -6.70 -17.14 22.47
C TYR A 512 -7.26 -16.37 23.67
N VAL A 513 -8.51 -15.96 23.60
CA VAL A 513 -9.29 -15.42 24.72
C VAL A 513 -10.60 -16.18 24.78
N ASP A 514 -10.94 -16.72 25.93
CA ASP A 514 -12.15 -17.52 26.19
C ASP A 514 -12.29 -18.67 25.16
N GLY A 515 -11.18 -19.36 24.89
CA GLY A 515 -11.11 -20.50 23.96
C GLY A 515 -11.14 -20.15 22.48
N GLN A 516 -11.22 -18.86 22.12
CA GLN A 516 -11.28 -18.41 20.72
C GLN A 516 -9.98 -17.71 20.31
N GLN A 517 -9.46 -18.05 19.11
CA GLN A 517 -8.26 -17.39 18.59
C GLN A 517 -8.55 -15.92 18.29
N VAL A 518 -7.76 -15.01 18.86
CA VAL A 518 -7.90 -13.55 18.71
C VAL A 518 -6.75 -12.90 17.94
N ALA A 519 -5.58 -13.58 17.89
CA ALA A 519 -4.44 -13.13 17.11
C ALA A 519 -3.56 -14.33 16.71
N THR A 520 -2.86 -14.22 15.59
CA THR A 520 -1.89 -15.19 15.11
C THR A 520 -0.79 -14.50 14.31
N THR A 521 0.41 -15.08 14.29
CA THR A 521 1.39 -14.79 13.22
C THR A 521 0.91 -15.42 11.93
N CYS A 522 1.46 -14.97 10.78
CA CYS A 522 1.21 -15.61 9.50
C CYS A 522 1.54 -17.10 9.53
N ASP A 523 0.82 -17.84 8.71
CA ASP A 523 0.71 -19.30 8.73
C ASP A 523 2.00 -20.10 8.39
N GLU A 524 3.16 -19.43 8.14
CA GLU A 524 4.45 -20.09 7.92
C GLU A 524 5.61 -19.25 8.46
N PRO A 525 6.65 -19.88 9.08
CA PRO A 525 7.88 -19.18 9.43
C PRO A 525 8.59 -18.83 8.11
N LEU A 526 8.55 -17.54 7.76
CA LEU A 526 9.23 -17.08 6.57
C LEU A 526 10.68 -16.76 6.91
N ASP A 527 11.60 -17.32 6.13
CA ASP A 527 12.98 -16.85 6.09
C ASP A 527 13.04 -15.40 5.58
N ASP A 528 14.20 -14.76 5.74
CA ASP A 528 14.36 -13.36 5.34
C ASP A 528 14.11 -13.14 3.85
N ALA A 529 14.48 -14.07 3.01
CA ALA A 529 14.32 -14.01 1.57
C ALA A 529 12.83 -14.13 1.16
N LEU A 530 12.14 -15.11 1.75
CA LEU A 530 10.74 -15.36 1.43
C LEU A 530 9.82 -14.24 1.94
N ILE A 531 10.10 -13.64 3.12
CA ILE A 531 9.27 -12.53 3.62
C ILE A 531 9.40 -11.28 2.75
N VAL A 532 10.59 -11.03 2.19
CA VAL A 532 10.83 -9.93 1.25
C VAL A 532 10.07 -10.16 -0.05
N SER A 533 10.17 -11.37 -0.63
CA SER A 533 9.44 -11.74 -1.85
C SER A 533 7.92 -11.65 -1.66
N ARG A 534 7.40 -12.16 -0.54
CA ARG A 534 5.97 -12.09 -0.22
C ARG A 534 5.53 -10.65 -0.03
N GLY A 535 6.31 -9.85 0.67
CA GLY A 535 6.02 -8.42 0.85
C GLY A 535 5.90 -7.69 -0.49
N TYR A 536 6.83 -7.94 -1.41
CA TYR A 536 6.80 -7.41 -2.77
C TYR A 536 5.54 -7.85 -3.54
N ALA A 537 5.25 -9.14 -3.57
CA ALA A 537 4.10 -9.68 -4.30
C ALA A 537 2.77 -9.15 -3.76
N LEU A 538 2.58 -9.13 -2.44
CA LEU A 538 1.35 -8.65 -1.80
C LEU A 538 1.17 -7.14 -1.96
N GLN A 539 2.25 -6.33 -1.87
CA GLN A 539 2.14 -4.90 -2.12
C GLN A 539 1.82 -4.60 -3.57
N ARG A 540 2.46 -5.30 -4.52
CA ARG A 540 2.16 -5.16 -5.94
C ARG A 540 0.70 -5.54 -6.26
N PHE A 541 0.18 -6.59 -5.62
CA PHE A 541 -1.24 -6.97 -5.68
C PHE A 541 -2.15 -5.84 -5.17
N LEU A 542 -1.88 -5.27 -3.98
CA LEU A 542 -2.64 -4.14 -3.45
C LEU A 542 -2.63 -2.93 -4.39
N THR A 543 -1.48 -2.65 -5.00
CA THR A 543 -1.32 -1.58 -5.98
C THR A 543 -2.20 -1.83 -7.20
N ALA A 544 -2.22 -3.06 -7.74
CA ALA A 544 -3.08 -3.45 -8.86
C ALA A 544 -4.56 -3.32 -8.53
N CYS A 545 -4.95 -3.69 -7.32
CA CYS A 545 -6.34 -3.59 -6.86
C CYS A 545 -6.85 -2.15 -6.68
N ALA A 546 -5.96 -1.13 -6.66
CA ALA A 546 -6.34 0.26 -6.37
C ALA A 546 -5.77 1.31 -7.35
N GLY A 547 -4.96 0.90 -8.34
CA GLY A 547 -4.13 1.83 -9.12
C GLY A 547 -4.69 2.24 -10.49
N ARG A 548 -5.88 1.76 -10.91
CA ARG A 548 -6.45 2.04 -12.24
C ARG A 548 -7.69 2.92 -12.20
N GLY A 549 -8.02 3.51 -11.06
CA GLY A 549 -9.18 4.35 -10.89
C GLY A 549 -8.99 5.78 -11.41
N ARG A 550 -10.00 6.63 -11.20
CA ARG A 550 -10.00 8.03 -11.66
C ARG A 550 -8.91 8.89 -10.97
N TYR A 551 -8.58 8.59 -9.72
CA TYR A 551 -7.65 9.37 -8.90
C TYR A 551 -6.47 8.54 -8.46
N PRO A 552 -5.33 9.19 -8.10
CA PRO A 552 -4.15 8.50 -7.60
C PRO A 552 -4.45 7.63 -6.39
N ILE A 553 -3.59 6.62 -6.16
CA ILE A 553 -3.63 5.79 -4.96
C ILE A 553 -3.53 6.69 -3.73
N LYS A 554 -4.49 6.57 -2.81
CA LYS A 554 -4.41 7.24 -1.51
C LYS A 554 -3.36 6.54 -0.65
N PHE A 555 -2.31 7.26 -0.28
CA PHE A 555 -1.22 6.71 0.52
C PHE A 555 -1.68 6.18 1.89
N ASN A 556 -2.69 6.82 2.49
CA ASN A 556 -3.23 6.55 3.81
C ASN A 556 -4.40 5.55 3.75
N GLY A 557 -4.09 4.29 3.48
CA GLY A 557 -5.05 3.18 3.50
C GLY A 557 -5.70 2.87 2.16
N SER A 558 -5.38 3.59 1.08
CA SER A 558 -5.95 3.37 -0.25
C SER A 558 -7.48 3.27 -0.20
N ILE A 559 -8.08 2.31 -0.87
CA ILE A 559 -9.52 1.95 -0.80
C ILE A 559 -9.77 0.75 0.13
N PHE A 560 -8.80 0.41 1.00
CA PHE A 560 -8.83 -0.76 1.88
C PHE A 560 -8.88 -0.41 3.37
N THR A 561 -9.21 0.82 3.74
CA THR A 561 -9.43 1.19 5.15
C THR A 561 -10.53 0.34 5.76
N VAL A 562 -10.38 0.01 7.06
CA VAL A 562 -11.37 -0.73 7.83
C VAL A 562 -11.76 0.06 9.08
N PRO A 563 -12.95 -0.16 9.65
CA PRO A 563 -13.32 0.43 10.93
C PRO A 563 -12.25 0.15 11.99
N TRP A 564 -11.79 1.21 12.68
CA TRP A 564 -10.68 1.09 13.61
C TRP A 564 -11.17 1.08 15.07
N PRO A 565 -10.59 0.24 15.94
CA PRO A 565 -10.93 0.25 17.37
C PRO A 565 -10.74 1.66 17.97
N GLY A 566 -11.77 2.19 18.63
CA GLY A 566 -11.77 3.54 19.20
C GLY A 566 -12.29 4.65 18.27
N ARG A 567 -12.64 4.32 17.02
CA ARG A 567 -13.36 5.20 16.08
C ARG A 567 -14.71 4.58 15.71
N ALA A 568 -15.42 4.06 16.73
CA ALA A 568 -16.70 3.40 16.56
C ALA A 568 -17.72 4.33 15.87
N GLY A 569 -18.51 3.76 14.96
CA GLY A 569 -19.55 4.46 14.22
C GLY A 569 -19.08 5.17 12.94
N ASP A 570 -17.77 5.29 12.68
CA ASP A 570 -17.24 5.87 11.45
C ASP A 570 -16.41 4.86 10.65
N ALA A 571 -17.08 4.08 9.80
CA ALA A 571 -16.43 3.14 8.91
C ALA A 571 -15.63 3.83 7.77
N ASP A 572 -15.84 5.12 7.57
CA ASP A 572 -15.17 5.94 6.55
C ASP A 572 -13.97 6.70 7.11
N TYR A 573 -13.65 6.53 8.40
CA TYR A 573 -12.51 7.20 9.03
C TYR A 573 -11.21 6.89 8.33
N ARG A 574 -10.46 7.95 8.10
CA ARG A 574 -9.12 7.90 7.51
C ARG A 574 -8.26 8.98 8.15
N ARG A 575 -7.15 8.62 8.77
CA ARG A 575 -6.18 9.60 9.25
C ARG A 575 -5.61 10.38 8.07
N TRP A 576 -5.32 11.66 8.24
CA TRP A 576 -4.92 12.62 7.19
C TRP A 576 -6.02 12.87 6.14
N GLY A 577 -7.23 12.37 6.34
CA GLY A 577 -8.43 12.69 5.60
C GLY A 577 -8.32 12.63 4.08
N PRO A 578 -8.93 13.59 3.38
CA PRO A 578 -8.99 13.62 1.93
C PRO A 578 -7.74 14.16 1.25
N GLY A 579 -6.79 14.75 2.00
CA GLY A 579 -5.59 15.38 1.46
C GLY A 579 -4.68 14.39 0.73
N TYR A 580 -4.03 14.86 -0.33
CA TYR A 580 -2.94 14.22 -1.02
C TYR A 580 -1.67 14.96 -0.62
N TRP A 581 -0.81 14.36 0.20
CA TRP A 581 0.54 14.81 0.48
C TRP A 581 1.47 14.24 -0.57
N TRP A 582 2.17 15.07 -1.31
CA TRP A 582 3.02 14.61 -2.40
C TRP A 582 4.13 13.70 -1.90
N GLN A 583 4.79 14.04 -0.78
CA GLN A 583 5.85 13.22 -0.17
C GLN A 583 5.45 11.75 0.05
N ASN A 584 4.14 11.49 0.20
CA ASN A 584 3.57 10.15 0.37
C ASN A 584 2.98 9.62 -0.94
N THR A 585 2.25 10.47 -1.68
CA THR A 585 1.48 10.08 -2.87
C THR A 585 2.39 9.57 -3.98
N ARG A 586 3.60 10.12 -4.16
CA ARG A 586 4.55 9.75 -5.21
C ARG A 586 5.14 8.35 -5.04
N LEU A 587 5.30 7.87 -3.79
CA LEU A 587 6.09 6.67 -3.49
C LEU A 587 5.62 5.40 -4.18
N PRO A 588 4.33 5.08 -4.28
CA PRO A 588 3.86 3.91 -5.03
C PRO A 588 4.27 3.89 -6.51
N TYR A 589 4.53 5.06 -7.10
CA TYR A 589 4.77 5.20 -8.55
C TYR A 589 6.21 4.92 -8.97
N TYR A 590 7.18 5.06 -8.08
CA TYR A 590 8.59 4.81 -8.41
C TYR A 590 8.88 3.35 -8.77
N ALA A 591 8.14 2.40 -8.19
CA ALA A 591 8.31 0.97 -8.49
C ALA A 591 7.60 0.53 -9.78
N MET A 592 6.67 1.33 -10.33
CA MET A 592 5.77 0.91 -11.40
C MET A 592 6.49 0.73 -12.75
N CYS A 593 7.44 1.59 -13.08
CA CYS A 593 8.18 1.48 -14.33
C CYS A 593 8.97 0.17 -14.41
N ALA A 594 9.72 -0.18 -13.38
CA ALA A 594 10.47 -1.44 -13.33
C ALA A 594 9.55 -2.67 -13.26
N ALA A 595 8.35 -2.53 -12.71
CA ALA A 595 7.32 -3.57 -12.71
C ALA A 595 6.55 -3.67 -14.03
N GLY A 596 6.66 -2.69 -14.94
CA GLY A 596 5.86 -2.63 -16.18
C GLY A 596 4.38 -2.30 -15.94
N ASP A 597 4.03 -1.72 -14.78
CA ASP A 597 2.67 -1.40 -14.36
C ASP A 597 2.26 0.02 -14.82
N PHE A 598 2.52 0.32 -16.11
CA PHE A 598 2.40 1.66 -16.70
C PHE A 598 0.99 2.25 -16.65
N GLU A 599 -0.03 1.42 -16.80
CA GLU A 599 -1.44 1.85 -16.74
C GLU A 599 -1.80 2.45 -15.37
N MET A 600 -1.16 1.99 -14.30
CA MET A 600 -1.40 2.46 -12.93
C MET A 600 -0.77 3.83 -12.65
N MET A 601 0.12 4.31 -13.51
CA MET A 601 0.70 5.65 -13.41
C MET A 601 -0.23 6.74 -13.97
N GLN A 602 -1.17 6.37 -14.86
CA GLN A 602 -2.03 7.32 -15.56
C GLN A 602 -2.91 8.17 -14.64
N PRO A 603 -3.51 7.67 -13.55
CA PRO A 603 -4.29 8.51 -12.63
C PRO A 603 -3.47 9.66 -12.01
N LEU A 604 -2.19 9.43 -11.71
CA LEU A 604 -1.29 10.48 -11.20
C LEU A 604 -1.03 11.55 -12.25
N PHE A 605 -0.65 11.13 -13.45
CA PHE A 605 -0.35 12.04 -14.55
C PHE A 605 -1.57 12.81 -15.02
N GLN A 606 -2.75 12.17 -15.03
CA GLN A 606 -4.00 12.81 -15.38
C GLN A 606 -4.36 13.90 -14.35
N MET A 607 -4.34 13.58 -13.06
CA MET A 607 -4.73 14.52 -12.02
C MET A 607 -3.74 15.69 -11.93
N TYR A 608 -2.45 15.43 -11.73
CA TYR A 608 -1.46 16.47 -11.47
C TYR A 608 -0.95 17.15 -12.75
N GLY A 609 -0.72 16.38 -13.80
CA GLY A 609 -0.09 16.85 -15.02
C GLY A 609 -1.05 17.48 -16.04
N ARG A 610 -2.33 17.13 -15.99
CA ARG A 610 -3.34 17.62 -16.93
C ARG A 610 -4.48 18.36 -16.25
N ASP A 611 -5.26 17.70 -15.38
CA ASP A 611 -6.52 18.26 -14.85
C ASP A 611 -6.26 19.49 -13.95
N LEU A 612 -5.21 19.44 -13.11
CA LEU A 612 -4.89 20.48 -12.14
C LEU A 612 -3.83 21.49 -12.62
N MET A 613 -3.10 21.21 -13.68
CA MET A 613 -2.03 22.10 -14.18
C MET A 613 -2.54 23.52 -14.47
N PRO A 614 -3.70 23.74 -15.10
CA PRO A 614 -4.23 25.09 -15.30
C PRO A 614 -4.50 25.85 -13.99
N LEU A 615 -4.92 25.15 -12.92
CA LEU A 615 -5.10 25.75 -11.60
C LEU A 615 -3.76 26.12 -10.97
N PHE A 616 -2.73 25.28 -11.11
CA PHE A 616 -1.39 25.57 -10.60
C PHE A 616 -0.79 26.78 -11.29
N GLN A 617 -0.93 26.91 -12.62
CA GLN A 617 -0.53 28.11 -13.38
C GLN A 617 -1.30 29.35 -12.91
N TYR A 618 -2.62 29.24 -12.75
CA TYR A 618 -3.46 30.35 -12.25
C TYR A 618 -3.01 30.80 -10.88
N ARG A 619 -2.77 29.87 -9.95
CA ARG A 619 -2.29 30.13 -8.60
C ARG A 619 -0.92 30.83 -8.61
N THR A 620 0.01 30.36 -9.43
CA THR A 620 1.34 30.97 -9.56
C THR A 620 1.23 32.42 -9.98
N ARG A 621 0.46 32.74 -11.02
CA ARG A 621 0.24 34.11 -11.47
C ARG A 621 -0.45 34.96 -10.40
N LEU A 622 -1.45 34.39 -9.70
CA LEU A 622 -2.18 35.11 -8.66
C LEU A 622 -1.30 35.44 -7.44
N TYR A 623 -0.46 34.50 -7.02
CA TYR A 623 0.33 34.63 -5.78
C TYR A 623 1.63 35.39 -6.00
N PHE A 624 2.28 35.19 -7.14
CA PHE A 624 3.63 35.64 -7.38
C PHE A 624 3.78 36.60 -8.59
N GLY A 625 2.74 36.76 -9.41
CA GLY A 625 2.73 37.68 -10.56
C GLY A 625 3.58 37.24 -11.76
N HIS A 626 4.01 35.95 -11.81
CA HIS A 626 4.81 35.42 -12.89
C HIS A 626 4.25 34.13 -13.49
N ASN A 627 4.80 33.70 -14.63
CA ASN A 627 4.39 32.44 -15.29
C ASN A 627 5.00 31.21 -14.60
N GLY A 628 4.62 30.02 -15.10
CA GLY A 628 4.99 28.74 -14.57
C GLY A 628 3.96 28.19 -13.60
N ALA A 629 4.28 27.05 -13.02
CA ALA A 629 3.40 26.37 -12.07
C ALA A 629 4.19 25.77 -10.90
N PHE A 630 3.75 26.04 -9.68
CA PHE A 630 4.18 25.26 -8.53
C PHE A 630 3.07 24.31 -8.08
N ILE A 631 3.45 23.14 -7.62
CA ILE A 631 2.53 22.13 -7.06
C ILE A 631 2.66 22.20 -5.54
N PRO A 632 1.61 22.62 -4.81
CA PRO A 632 1.64 22.57 -3.35
C PRO A 632 1.78 21.13 -2.83
N GLU A 633 2.52 20.95 -1.76
CA GLU A 633 2.81 19.64 -1.19
C GLU A 633 1.52 18.89 -0.76
N CYS A 634 0.56 19.57 -0.19
CA CYS A 634 -0.69 18.98 0.27
C CYS A 634 -1.91 19.62 -0.39
N ILE A 635 -2.65 18.84 -1.18
CA ILE A 635 -3.84 19.31 -1.90
C ILE A 635 -5.04 18.38 -1.72
N TYR A 636 -6.23 18.91 -1.92
CA TYR A 636 -7.42 18.12 -2.23
C TYR A 636 -7.35 17.59 -3.68
N PHE A 637 -8.16 16.58 -4.00
CA PHE A 637 -8.22 16.06 -5.38
C PHE A 637 -8.71 17.09 -6.42
N TRP A 638 -9.31 18.20 -5.98
CA TRP A 638 -9.67 19.34 -6.83
C TRP A 638 -8.62 20.45 -6.88
N GLY A 639 -7.45 20.25 -6.25
CA GLY A 639 -6.26 21.07 -6.40
C GLY A 639 -6.12 22.26 -5.46
N ASP A 640 -7.08 22.57 -4.61
CA ASP A 640 -6.90 23.54 -3.54
C ASP A 640 -5.96 22.97 -2.47
N VAL A 641 -5.13 23.83 -1.88
CA VAL A 641 -4.28 23.44 -0.76
C VAL A 641 -5.15 22.96 0.40
N PHE A 642 -4.75 21.90 1.05
CA PHE A 642 -5.47 21.34 2.19
C PHE A 642 -5.65 22.39 3.29
N SER A 643 -6.88 22.58 3.74
CA SER A 643 -7.24 23.71 4.61
C SER A 643 -6.51 23.69 5.95
N GLU A 644 -6.19 22.51 6.46
CA GLU A 644 -5.42 22.34 7.69
C GLU A 644 -4.03 22.98 7.59
N THR A 645 -3.37 22.88 6.42
CA THR A 645 -2.06 23.49 6.19
C THR A 645 -2.17 24.93 5.70
N TYR A 646 -3.12 25.21 4.80
CA TYR A 646 -3.31 26.56 4.27
C TYR A 646 -3.73 27.56 5.36
N GLY A 647 -4.61 27.14 6.28
CA GLY A 647 -5.18 27.98 7.33
C GLY A 647 -6.34 28.82 6.81
N TRP A 648 -6.95 29.56 7.74
CA TRP A 648 -8.20 30.28 7.52
C TRP A 648 -8.08 31.80 7.58
N THR A 649 -6.85 32.34 7.53
CA THR A 649 -6.63 33.75 7.34
C THR A 649 -7.16 34.17 5.96
N PRO A 650 -8.01 35.22 5.86
CA PRO A 650 -8.48 35.71 4.57
C PRO A 650 -7.36 36.02 3.60
N PHE A 651 -7.56 35.77 2.30
CA PHE A 651 -6.53 35.90 1.27
C PHE A 651 -5.91 37.31 1.26
N GLU A 652 -6.71 38.35 1.40
CA GLU A 652 -6.29 39.75 1.38
C GLU A 652 -5.42 40.12 2.58
N GLN A 653 -5.58 39.41 3.71
CA GLN A 653 -4.85 39.65 4.96
C GLN A 653 -3.55 38.83 5.07
N ARG A 654 -3.25 38.03 4.04
CA ARG A 654 -2.01 37.22 4.01
C ARG A 654 -0.82 38.08 3.62
N GLY A 655 0.40 37.61 3.96
CA GLY A 655 1.63 38.22 3.53
C GLY A 655 1.75 38.33 2.01
N GLU A 656 2.81 38.91 1.52
CA GLU A 656 3.04 39.16 0.10
C GLU A 656 3.01 37.90 -0.74
N ASP A 657 3.50 36.78 -0.20
CA ASP A 657 3.57 35.48 -0.86
C ASP A 657 2.21 34.76 -0.99
N LYS A 658 1.18 35.27 -0.32
CA LYS A 658 -0.18 34.68 -0.29
C LYS A 658 -0.27 33.19 0.07
N LEU A 659 0.83 32.61 0.52
CA LEU A 659 0.95 31.20 0.85
C LEU A 659 0.24 30.83 2.16
N GLN A 660 0.26 29.57 2.48
CA GLN A 660 -0.30 29.02 3.70
C GLN A 660 0.28 29.61 4.98
N THR A 661 -0.50 29.67 6.05
CA THR A 661 -0.05 30.15 7.35
C THR A 661 0.79 29.13 8.10
N SER A 662 0.54 27.84 7.90
CA SER A 662 1.38 26.79 8.43
C SER A 662 2.75 26.80 7.77
N ARG A 663 3.81 26.69 8.57
CA ARG A 663 5.18 26.59 8.05
C ARG A 663 5.52 25.21 7.51
N TRP A 664 4.73 24.19 7.81
CA TRP A 664 4.82 22.90 7.15
C TRP A 664 4.54 23.08 5.67
N HIS A 665 5.46 22.65 4.81
CA HIS A 665 5.35 22.70 3.34
C HIS A 665 5.15 24.10 2.73
N LYS A 666 5.45 25.17 3.44
CA LYS A 666 5.14 26.53 2.94
C LYS A 666 5.93 26.89 1.68
N TRP A 667 7.21 26.56 1.66
CA TRP A 667 8.18 26.87 0.60
C TRP A 667 8.85 25.60 0.04
N GLU A 668 8.11 24.53 -0.07
CA GLU A 668 8.53 23.24 -0.60
C GLU A 668 8.02 23.08 -2.03
N TRP A 669 8.91 23.03 -3.02
CA TRP A 669 8.56 23.05 -4.43
C TRP A 669 8.96 21.78 -5.19
N VAL A 670 9.63 20.83 -4.55
CA VAL A 670 10.15 19.61 -5.16
C VAL A 670 9.08 18.74 -5.81
N SER A 671 7.81 18.85 -5.37
CA SER A 671 6.68 18.08 -5.90
C SER A 671 6.55 18.14 -7.43
N GLY A 672 6.72 19.32 -8.01
CA GLY A 672 6.70 19.51 -9.46
C GLY A 672 7.86 18.82 -10.17
N LEU A 673 9.05 18.87 -9.59
CA LEU A 673 10.25 18.24 -10.14
C LEU A 673 10.12 16.70 -10.10
N GLU A 674 9.66 16.13 -9.01
CA GLU A 674 9.45 14.69 -8.91
C GLU A 674 8.34 14.18 -9.86
N LEU A 675 7.27 14.98 -10.07
CA LEU A 675 6.25 14.66 -11.07
C LEU A 675 6.86 14.58 -12.48
N VAL A 676 7.66 15.58 -12.87
CA VAL A 676 8.36 15.59 -14.17
C VAL A 676 9.34 14.44 -14.27
N TRP A 677 10.05 14.11 -13.18
CA TRP A 677 10.95 12.96 -13.13
C TRP A 677 10.22 11.65 -13.44
N LEU A 678 9.07 11.39 -12.77
CA LEU A 678 8.23 10.21 -13.01
C LEU A 678 7.68 10.17 -14.45
N MET A 679 7.29 11.32 -15.02
CA MET A 679 6.85 11.40 -16.42
C MET A 679 7.97 11.08 -17.41
N LEU A 680 9.19 11.53 -17.13
CA LEU A 680 10.34 11.19 -17.95
C LEU A 680 10.73 9.72 -17.79
N ASP A 681 10.60 9.13 -16.60
CA ASP A 681 10.78 7.70 -16.40
C ASP A 681 9.75 6.92 -17.21
N TYR A 682 8.47 7.29 -17.13
CA TYR A 682 7.43 6.65 -17.95
C TYR A 682 7.78 6.69 -19.44
N TYR A 683 8.20 7.87 -19.95
CA TYR A 683 8.61 7.99 -21.34
C TYR A 683 9.83 7.10 -21.67
N ASP A 684 10.86 7.12 -20.86
CA ASP A 684 12.07 6.32 -21.10
C ASP A 684 11.78 4.81 -21.17
N TYR A 685 10.85 4.33 -20.35
CA TYR A 685 10.46 2.92 -20.34
C TYR A 685 9.49 2.54 -21.48
N THR A 686 8.54 3.41 -21.81
CA THR A 686 7.47 3.12 -22.79
C THR A 686 7.81 3.59 -24.19
N LEU A 687 8.65 4.61 -24.34
CA LEU A 687 8.89 5.36 -25.56
C LEU A 687 7.59 5.94 -26.16
N ASP A 688 6.62 6.30 -25.31
CA ASP A 688 5.37 6.94 -25.70
C ASP A 688 5.61 8.41 -26.07
N ARG A 689 5.77 8.65 -27.36
CA ARG A 689 6.05 9.98 -27.91
C ARG A 689 4.87 10.95 -27.75
N GLU A 690 3.65 10.41 -27.80
CA GLU A 690 2.44 11.23 -27.63
C GLU A 690 2.32 11.72 -26.19
N PHE A 691 2.52 10.85 -25.20
CA PHE A 691 2.59 11.23 -23.81
C PHE A 691 3.69 12.26 -23.55
N LEU A 692 4.87 12.06 -24.12
CA LEU A 692 5.98 13.00 -23.96
C LEU A 692 5.58 14.40 -24.46
N ARG A 693 5.02 14.50 -25.68
CA ARG A 693 4.65 15.79 -26.29
C ARG A 693 3.44 16.45 -25.66
N SER A 694 2.39 15.66 -25.35
CA SER A 694 1.11 16.20 -24.89
C SER A 694 1.03 16.39 -23.37
N THR A 695 1.91 15.78 -22.59
CA THR A 695 1.84 15.78 -21.13
C THR A 695 3.16 16.12 -20.46
N ALA A 696 4.21 15.35 -20.70
CA ALA A 696 5.46 15.50 -19.95
C ALA A 696 6.21 16.81 -20.27
N LEU A 697 6.37 17.16 -21.55
CA LEU A 697 7.06 18.40 -21.95
C LEU A 697 6.30 19.66 -21.57
N PRO A 698 4.96 19.76 -21.72
CA PRO A 698 4.19 20.88 -21.20
C PRO A 698 4.32 21.04 -19.69
N ALA A 699 4.16 19.96 -18.93
CA ALA A 699 4.31 20.00 -17.47
C ALA A 699 5.74 20.42 -17.06
N ALA A 700 6.77 19.86 -17.72
CA ALA A 700 8.16 20.24 -17.48
C ALA A 700 8.42 21.74 -17.77
N HIS A 701 7.83 22.26 -18.84
CA HIS A 701 7.95 23.68 -19.17
C HIS A 701 7.41 24.57 -18.05
N GLU A 702 6.21 24.30 -17.59
CA GLU A 702 5.57 25.10 -16.54
C GLU A 702 6.31 25.04 -15.20
N ILE A 703 6.71 23.82 -14.80
CA ILE A 703 7.47 23.64 -13.55
C ILE A 703 8.84 24.33 -13.62
N LEU A 704 9.59 24.16 -14.70
CA LEU A 704 10.90 24.79 -14.84
C LEU A 704 10.79 26.31 -14.99
N THR A 705 9.75 26.84 -15.64
CA THR A 705 9.48 28.27 -15.74
C THR A 705 9.22 28.89 -14.37
N PHE A 706 8.52 28.15 -13.46
CA PHE A 706 8.38 28.61 -12.09
C PHE A 706 9.74 28.90 -11.44
N PHE A 707 10.67 27.95 -11.46
CA PHE A 707 11.99 28.14 -10.84
C PHE A 707 12.79 29.25 -11.50
N ASP A 708 12.72 29.37 -12.82
CA ASP A 708 13.44 30.41 -13.57
C ASP A 708 12.96 31.83 -13.27
N GLN A 709 11.67 32.02 -12.98
CA GLN A 709 11.03 33.31 -12.75
C GLN A 709 10.81 33.65 -11.27
N HIS A 710 10.76 32.67 -10.39
CA HIS A 710 10.45 32.88 -8.98
C HIS A 710 11.63 33.41 -8.17
N TYR A 711 12.83 33.00 -8.52
CA TYR A 711 14.01 33.32 -7.73
C TYR A 711 14.94 34.31 -8.46
N ARG A 712 15.61 35.18 -7.67
CA ARG A 712 16.59 36.11 -8.17
C ARG A 712 17.92 35.43 -8.46
N LEU A 713 18.74 36.08 -9.34
CA LEU A 713 20.11 35.69 -9.54
C LEU A 713 21.03 36.36 -8.50
N GLY A 714 22.04 35.65 -8.07
CA GLY A 714 23.16 36.17 -7.28
C GLY A 714 24.18 36.90 -8.17
N PRO A 715 25.20 37.48 -7.54
CA PRO A 715 26.28 38.18 -8.26
C PRO A 715 27.07 37.27 -9.21
N ASP A 716 27.06 35.97 -8.94
CA ASP A 716 27.69 34.91 -9.75
C ASP A 716 26.79 34.41 -10.90
N GLY A 717 25.62 34.99 -11.08
CA GLY A 717 24.65 34.60 -12.09
C GLY A 717 23.88 33.31 -11.74
N LYS A 718 23.98 32.80 -10.48
CA LYS A 718 23.26 31.61 -10.02
C LYS A 718 21.97 32.00 -9.30
N LEU A 719 20.99 31.09 -9.34
CA LEU A 719 19.74 31.26 -8.61
C LEU A 719 20.00 31.22 -7.09
N ILE A 720 19.35 32.14 -6.37
CA ILE A 720 19.28 32.14 -4.91
C ILE A 720 17.86 31.72 -4.52
N MET A 721 17.66 30.43 -4.22
CA MET A 721 16.37 29.91 -3.82
C MET A 721 16.13 30.20 -2.32
N HIS A 722 15.57 31.35 -2.03
CA HIS A 722 15.21 31.81 -0.69
C HIS A 722 14.01 32.77 -0.76
N PRO A 723 12.98 32.62 0.11
CA PRO A 723 12.80 31.55 1.09
C PRO A 723 12.55 30.19 0.44
N ALA A 724 13.01 29.12 1.13
CA ALA A 724 12.80 27.75 0.69
C ALA A 724 12.77 26.78 1.90
N GLN A 725 12.31 25.57 1.66
CA GLN A 725 12.36 24.46 2.61
C GLN A 725 13.06 23.26 1.97
N SER A 726 13.80 22.52 2.76
CA SER A 726 14.34 21.25 2.33
C SER A 726 13.44 20.17 2.87
N LEU A 727 12.40 19.83 2.13
CA LEU A 727 11.21 19.05 2.50
C LEU A 727 10.53 19.65 3.76
N GLU A 728 9.62 18.90 4.37
CA GLU A 728 9.10 19.18 5.72
C GLU A 728 10.19 19.29 6.78
N THR A 729 11.39 18.80 6.50
CA THR A 729 12.42 18.56 7.52
C THR A 729 13.16 19.82 7.94
N TRP A 730 13.57 20.65 7.00
CA TRP A 730 14.33 21.86 7.31
C TRP A 730 13.62 23.10 6.80
N TRP A 731 13.28 23.98 7.72
CA TRP A 731 12.61 25.25 7.41
C TRP A 731 13.62 26.39 7.30
N ASP A 732 13.22 27.46 6.59
CA ASP A 732 14.06 28.66 6.35
C ASP A 732 15.42 28.34 5.70
N CYS A 733 15.37 27.56 4.63
CA CYS A 733 16.55 27.19 3.88
C CYS A 733 16.90 28.20 2.78
N THR A 734 18.15 28.15 2.33
CA THR A 734 18.61 28.71 1.06
C THR A 734 19.19 27.59 0.23
N ASN A 735 18.81 27.52 -1.04
CA ASN A 735 19.29 26.54 -2.00
C ASN A 735 19.16 25.10 -1.49
N PRO A 736 17.94 24.59 -1.34
CA PRO A 736 17.69 23.25 -0.80
C PRO A 736 18.11 22.14 -1.78
N MET A 737 18.66 21.07 -1.25
CA MET A 737 19.17 19.93 -2.02
C MET A 737 18.12 19.28 -2.93
N PRO A 738 16.87 19.02 -2.50
CA PRO A 738 15.88 18.36 -3.37
C PRO A 738 15.60 19.15 -4.66
N GLU A 739 15.44 20.46 -4.55
CA GLU A 739 15.17 21.34 -5.69
C GLU A 739 16.39 21.46 -6.62
N ILE A 740 17.58 21.67 -6.05
CA ILE A 740 18.80 21.75 -6.87
C ILE A 740 19.06 20.43 -7.59
N ALA A 741 19.00 19.32 -6.88
CA ALA A 741 19.21 18.00 -7.47
C ALA A 741 18.17 17.70 -8.56
N GLY A 742 16.90 18.00 -8.31
CA GLY A 742 15.83 17.84 -9.30
C GLY A 742 16.03 18.66 -10.55
N LEU A 743 16.36 19.95 -10.41
CA LEU A 743 16.63 20.86 -11.54
C LEU A 743 17.82 20.39 -12.37
N HIS A 744 18.94 20.01 -11.74
CA HIS A 744 20.09 19.45 -12.46
C HIS A 744 19.75 18.18 -13.22
N ALA A 745 19.06 17.23 -12.55
CA ALA A 745 18.72 15.95 -13.13
C ALA A 745 17.74 16.08 -14.30
N ILE A 746 16.68 16.86 -14.13
CA ILE A 746 15.64 17.06 -15.15
C ILE A 746 16.19 17.81 -16.37
N THR A 747 16.89 18.92 -16.17
CA THR A 747 17.46 19.67 -17.30
C THR A 747 18.47 18.83 -18.07
N GLN A 748 19.25 17.99 -17.39
CA GLN A 748 20.16 17.05 -18.04
C GLN A 748 19.41 16.00 -18.88
N ARG A 749 18.32 15.43 -18.36
CA ARG A 749 17.50 14.43 -19.09
C ARG A 749 16.80 15.06 -20.30
N LEU A 750 16.19 16.21 -20.14
CA LEU A 750 15.52 16.93 -21.22
C LEU A 750 16.50 17.27 -22.37
N LEU A 751 17.73 17.68 -22.06
CA LEU A 751 18.76 17.94 -23.05
C LEU A 751 19.27 16.68 -23.76
N ARG A 752 19.09 15.50 -23.19
CA ARG A 752 19.41 14.19 -23.81
C ARG A 752 18.30 13.65 -24.70
N LEU A 753 17.10 14.23 -24.67
CA LEU A 753 16.03 13.81 -25.56
C LEU A 753 16.43 13.95 -27.03
N PRO A 754 15.94 13.08 -27.91
CA PRO A 754 16.13 13.20 -29.36
C PRO A 754 15.70 14.57 -29.88
N ALA A 755 16.47 15.14 -30.81
CA ALA A 755 16.21 16.48 -31.33
C ALA A 755 14.87 16.60 -32.09
N ASP A 756 14.40 15.50 -32.67
CA ASP A 756 13.10 15.41 -33.39
C ASP A 756 11.89 15.43 -32.44
N LEU A 757 12.11 15.32 -31.13
CA LEU A 757 11.05 15.36 -30.09
C LEU A 757 10.98 16.70 -29.36
N THR A 758 11.90 17.61 -29.63
CA THR A 758 12.04 18.87 -28.88
C THR A 758 12.22 20.05 -29.82
N MET A 759 11.75 21.24 -29.44
CA MET A 759 11.95 22.48 -30.17
C MET A 759 13.29 23.13 -29.78
N ALA A 760 13.86 23.92 -30.71
CA ALA A 760 15.12 24.66 -30.45
C ALA A 760 15.00 25.61 -29.25
N GLU A 761 13.86 26.27 -29.11
CA GLU A 761 13.52 27.19 -28.02
C GLU A 761 13.49 26.49 -26.67
N GLN A 762 12.89 25.29 -26.62
CA GLN A 762 12.87 24.49 -25.42
C GLN A 762 14.29 24.12 -24.96
N ARG A 763 15.13 23.68 -25.89
CA ARG A 763 16.53 23.34 -25.62
C ARG A 763 17.35 24.55 -25.18
N ALA A 764 17.12 25.71 -25.79
CA ALA A 764 17.75 26.96 -25.40
C ALA A 764 17.36 27.36 -23.97
N PHE A 765 16.08 27.26 -23.64
CA PHE A 765 15.56 27.49 -22.27
C PHE A 765 16.22 26.56 -21.26
N TRP A 766 16.24 25.26 -21.50
CA TRP A 766 16.85 24.29 -20.57
C TRP A 766 18.35 24.51 -20.38
N LYS A 767 19.08 24.88 -21.42
CA LYS A 767 20.51 25.27 -21.34
C LYS A 767 20.70 26.52 -20.50
N SER A 768 19.87 27.53 -20.72
CA SER A 768 19.89 28.80 -19.98
C SER A 768 19.63 28.58 -18.51
N LEU A 769 18.53 27.85 -18.17
CA LEU A 769 18.21 27.55 -16.79
C LEU A 769 19.34 26.77 -16.11
N ARG A 770 19.86 25.72 -16.79
CA ARG A 770 20.95 24.91 -16.24
C ARG A 770 22.20 25.71 -15.91
N ALA A 771 22.53 26.71 -16.71
CA ALA A 771 23.67 27.60 -16.45
C ALA A 771 23.48 28.44 -15.18
N LYS A 772 22.24 28.71 -14.78
CA LYS A 772 21.88 29.47 -13.58
C LYS A 772 21.83 28.62 -12.31
N LEU A 773 21.87 27.26 -12.39
CA LEU A 773 21.74 26.41 -11.21
C LEU A 773 22.96 26.53 -10.29
N PRO A 774 22.75 26.64 -8.98
CA PRO A 774 23.81 26.53 -8.00
C PRO A 774 24.38 25.12 -7.92
N ASP A 775 25.56 24.97 -7.33
CA ASP A 775 26.17 23.69 -7.07
C ASP A 775 25.37 22.91 -6.01
N LEU A 776 25.52 21.56 -6.00
CA LEU A 776 24.93 20.70 -4.98
C LEU A 776 25.51 21.05 -3.61
N PRO A 777 24.66 21.35 -2.60
CA PRO A 777 25.12 21.79 -1.29
C PRO A 777 25.89 20.71 -0.54
N THR A 778 26.99 21.10 0.09
CA THR A 778 27.83 20.22 0.91
C THR A 778 28.07 20.82 2.28
N ARG A 779 28.36 19.98 3.26
CA ARG A 779 28.81 20.36 4.62
C ARG A 779 30.02 19.54 5.02
N GLU A 780 30.71 19.99 6.05
CA GLU A 780 31.82 19.30 6.68
C GLU A 780 31.47 19.01 8.15
N VAL A 781 31.76 17.80 8.59
CA VAL A 781 31.61 17.34 9.98
C VAL A 781 32.86 16.59 10.34
N ASP A 782 33.59 17.03 11.37
CA ASP A 782 34.83 16.39 11.85
C ASP A 782 35.86 16.16 10.72
N GLY A 783 35.99 17.13 9.82
CA GLY A 783 36.90 17.06 8.67
C GLY A 783 36.43 16.18 7.51
N VAL A 784 35.20 15.62 7.58
CA VAL A 784 34.61 14.79 6.53
C VAL A 784 33.59 15.62 5.74
N ARG A 785 33.85 15.78 4.43
CA ARG A 785 32.94 16.46 3.51
C ARG A 785 31.82 15.51 3.06
N MET A 786 30.58 16.01 3.05
CA MET A 786 29.38 15.26 2.66
C MET A 786 28.32 16.19 2.07
N PHE A 787 27.29 15.62 1.44
CA PHE A 787 26.12 16.40 1.01
C PHE A 787 25.35 16.98 2.21
N ALA A 788 24.76 18.15 1.99
CA ALA A 788 23.98 18.89 2.97
C ALA A 788 22.51 18.98 2.54
N PRO A 789 21.56 19.18 3.48
CA PRO A 789 20.14 19.35 3.14
C PRO A 789 19.87 20.65 2.36
N ALA A 790 20.69 21.67 2.52
CA ALA A 790 20.65 22.93 1.80
C ALA A 790 21.99 23.64 1.93
N GLU A 791 22.23 24.72 1.17
CA GLU A 791 23.41 25.59 1.36
C GLU A 791 23.38 26.29 2.73
N ARG A 792 22.20 26.79 3.14
CA ARG A 792 21.93 27.27 4.50
C ARG A 792 20.66 26.66 5.03
N TYR A 793 20.72 26.16 6.26
CA TYR A 793 19.62 25.49 6.96
C TYR A 793 19.82 25.63 8.47
N ALA A 794 18.75 25.85 9.23
CA ALA A 794 18.85 26.10 10.67
C ALA A 794 17.79 25.36 11.49
N MET A 795 16.56 25.24 11.01
CA MET A 795 15.42 24.80 11.80
C MET A 795 14.96 23.40 11.33
N LYS A 796 15.34 22.39 12.12
CA LYS A 796 14.93 20.99 11.85
C LYS A 796 13.61 20.66 12.55
N HIS A 797 12.62 20.15 11.80
CA HIS A 797 11.27 19.83 12.30
C HIS A 797 10.80 18.42 12.02
N ASN A 798 11.25 17.74 10.97
CA ASN A 798 10.82 16.38 10.64
C ASN A 798 12.02 15.41 10.54
N ILE A 799 11.79 14.20 10.03
CA ILE A 799 12.67 13.05 10.09
C ILE A 799 13.13 12.52 8.71
N GLU A 800 12.79 13.17 7.62
CA GLU A 800 13.36 12.84 6.31
C GLU A 800 14.82 13.29 6.19
N ASN A 801 15.53 12.75 5.21
CA ASN A 801 16.94 13.03 4.95
C ASN A 801 17.06 13.67 3.55
N PRO A 802 16.72 14.95 3.39
CA PRO A 802 16.69 15.61 2.09
C PRO A 802 18.06 15.70 1.42
N GLU A 803 19.16 15.69 2.20
CA GLU A 803 20.53 15.61 1.69
C GLU A 803 20.78 14.39 0.79
N LEU A 804 19.93 13.37 0.87
CA LEU A 804 20.02 12.14 0.07
C LEU A 804 19.12 12.14 -1.18
N TYR A 805 18.42 13.24 -1.48
CA TYR A 805 17.65 13.34 -2.73
C TYR A 805 18.54 13.38 -3.98
N VAL A 806 19.79 13.73 -3.82
CA VAL A 806 20.85 13.56 -4.83
C VAL A 806 21.06 12.08 -5.20
N VAL A 807 20.73 11.13 -4.30
CA VAL A 807 20.79 9.69 -4.53
C VAL A 807 19.48 9.18 -5.14
N PHE A 808 18.37 9.43 -4.44
CA PHE A 808 17.03 9.06 -4.87
C PHE A 808 16.04 10.20 -4.56
N PRO A 809 15.18 10.61 -5.50
CA PRO A 809 14.95 9.96 -6.80
C PRO A 809 15.93 10.38 -7.91
N PHE A 810 16.69 11.47 -7.76
CA PHE A 810 17.33 12.16 -8.86
C PHE A 810 18.65 11.55 -9.38
N ARG A 811 19.20 10.58 -8.68
CA ARG A 811 20.33 9.74 -9.11
C ARG A 811 21.55 10.50 -9.66
N LEU A 812 21.86 11.65 -9.08
CA LEU A 812 23.10 12.38 -9.37
C LEU A 812 24.30 11.80 -8.62
N ALA A 813 24.03 11.06 -7.52
CA ALA A 813 25.00 10.25 -6.80
C ALA A 813 24.47 8.79 -6.70
N ALA A 814 25.30 7.84 -7.07
CA ALA A 814 25.01 6.41 -7.01
C ALA A 814 26.35 5.65 -6.94
N PHE A 815 26.31 4.34 -6.69
CA PHE A 815 27.50 3.52 -6.45
C PHE A 815 28.57 3.64 -7.57
N GLU A 816 28.17 3.88 -8.80
CA GLU A 816 29.06 4.03 -9.96
C GLU A 816 29.41 5.49 -10.30
N LYS A 817 28.87 6.47 -9.55
CA LYS A 817 29.11 7.88 -9.82
C LYS A 817 30.23 8.47 -8.96
N PRO A 818 30.94 9.49 -9.45
CA PRO A 818 32.04 10.11 -8.70
C PRO A 818 31.65 10.64 -7.31
N ASN A 819 30.39 11.05 -7.15
CA ASN A 819 29.88 11.64 -5.91
C ASN A 819 29.38 10.59 -4.89
N ALA A 820 29.55 9.29 -5.15
CA ALA A 820 29.07 8.23 -4.27
C ALA A 820 29.59 8.37 -2.84
N GLN A 821 30.87 8.70 -2.64
CA GLN A 821 31.46 8.83 -1.31
C GLN A 821 30.83 9.98 -0.51
N LEU A 822 30.55 11.12 -1.13
CA LEU A 822 29.87 12.25 -0.46
C LEU A 822 28.46 11.83 0.02
N ALA A 823 27.75 11.03 -0.76
CA ALA A 823 26.44 10.52 -0.41
C ALA A 823 26.51 9.45 0.68
N ILE A 824 27.51 8.56 0.65
CA ILE A 824 27.73 7.55 1.70
C ILE A 824 28.01 8.25 3.04
N GLU A 825 28.85 9.28 3.05
CA GLU A 825 29.12 10.04 4.27
C GLU A 825 27.86 10.80 4.74
N ALA A 826 27.08 11.39 3.84
CA ALA A 826 25.79 11.99 4.21
C ALA A 826 24.84 10.96 4.83
N LEU A 827 24.75 9.74 4.27
CA LEU A 827 23.95 8.66 4.81
C LEU A 827 24.42 8.21 6.20
N ARG A 828 25.73 8.13 6.44
CA ARG A 828 26.30 7.77 7.75
C ARG A 828 26.03 8.82 8.81
N HIS A 829 26.12 10.09 8.46
CA HIS A 829 25.95 11.24 9.35
C HIS A 829 24.56 11.85 9.32
N ARG A 830 23.56 11.15 8.72
CA ARG A 830 22.18 11.63 8.69
C ARG A 830 21.58 11.72 10.10
N TRP A 831 20.76 12.73 10.32
CA TRP A 831 20.15 12.96 11.64
C TRP A 831 19.13 11.92 12.04
N ASN A 832 18.47 11.31 11.08
CA ASN A 832 17.38 10.35 11.35
C ASN A 832 17.63 9.04 10.63
N LYS A 833 17.53 7.95 11.37
CA LYS A 833 17.70 6.58 10.86
C LYS A 833 16.39 5.80 10.99
N GLY A 834 15.98 5.05 10.00
CA GLY A 834 14.80 4.17 10.09
C GLY A 834 14.23 3.71 8.77
N ASN A 835 13.33 2.72 8.86
CA ASN A 835 12.75 2.01 7.73
C ASN A 835 11.22 1.84 7.88
N ARG A 836 10.51 2.88 8.34
CA ARG A 836 9.04 2.84 8.51
C ARG A 836 8.36 3.90 7.67
N GLY A 837 7.16 3.58 7.18
CA GLY A 837 6.33 4.51 6.41
C GLY A 837 7.08 5.02 5.18
N TRP A 838 7.02 6.32 4.94
CA TRP A 838 7.62 6.99 3.77
C TRP A 838 9.15 7.14 3.80
N ARG A 839 9.84 6.76 4.89
CA ARG A 839 11.30 6.87 4.98
C ARG A 839 11.98 5.95 3.98
N GLN A 840 13.00 6.47 3.30
CA GLN A 840 13.61 5.85 2.12
C GLN A 840 15.07 5.41 2.36
N ASP A 841 15.48 5.25 3.61
CA ASP A 841 16.86 4.92 3.99
C ASP A 841 17.38 3.65 3.27
N ASP A 842 16.54 2.61 3.20
CA ASP A 842 16.83 1.35 2.51
C ASP A 842 17.02 1.54 0.99
N THR A 843 16.25 2.43 0.37
CA THR A 843 16.41 2.78 -1.06
C THR A 843 17.73 3.50 -1.30
N PHE A 844 18.10 4.46 -0.45
CA PHE A 844 19.39 5.14 -0.55
C PHE A 844 20.57 4.17 -0.44
N MET A 845 20.50 3.21 0.51
CA MET A 845 21.51 2.16 0.68
C MET A 845 21.64 1.30 -0.57
N ALA A 846 20.52 0.90 -1.19
CA ALA A 846 20.52 0.12 -2.42
C ALA A 846 21.17 0.87 -3.59
N TYR A 847 20.84 2.16 -3.78
CA TYR A 847 21.44 2.99 -4.83
C TYR A 847 22.94 3.23 -4.63
N LEU A 848 23.40 3.24 -3.39
CA LEU A 848 24.83 3.40 -3.04
C LEU A 848 25.60 2.08 -3.02
N GLY A 849 24.95 0.94 -3.34
CA GLY A 849 25.62 -0.37 -3.34
C GLY A 849 26.00 -0.88 -1.95
N LEU A 850 25.34 -0.41 -0.89
CA LEU A 850 25.54 -0.83 0.49
C LEU A 850 24.65 -2.06 0.77
N THR A 851 25.12 -3.21 0.30
CA THR A 851 24.35 -4.46 0.21
C THR A 851 23.81 -4.94 1.55
N ASP A 852 24.64 -5.01 2.57
CA ASP A 852 24.26 -5.59 3.88
C ASP A 852 23.29 -4.68 4.63
N GLU A 853 23.54 -3.37 4.58
CA GLU A 853 22.65 -2.38 5.19
C GLU A 853 21.29 -2.33 4.48
N ALA A 854 21.28 -2.35 3.15
CA ALA A 854 20.05 -2.41 2.35
C ALA A 854 19.25 -3.67 2.67
N ARG A 855 19.89 -4.83 2.72
CA ARG A 855 19.30 -6.12 3.13
C ARG A 855 18.69 -6.03 4.54
N GLN A 856 19.46 -5.56 5.51
CA GLN A 856 18.99 -5.47 6.90
C GLN A 856 17.76 -4.59 7.03
N TYR A 857 17.76 -3.42 6.38
CA TYR A 857 16.64 -2.48 6.41
C TYR A 857 15.42 -3.02 5.66
N LEU A 858 15.61 -3.62 4.49
CA LEU A 858 14.54 -4.23 3.70
C LEU A 858 13.86 -5.40 4.44
N VAL A 859 14.63 -6.30 5.05
CA VAL A 859 14.09 -7.39 5.89
C VAL A 859 13.34 -6.81 7.08
N GLY A 860 13.93 -5.83 7.77
CA GLY A 860 13.30 -5.16 8.90
C GLY A 860 11.99 -4.48 8.52
N ARG A 861 11.89 -3.86 7.33
CA ARG A 861 10.66 -3.32 6.76
C ARG A 861 9.64 -4.42 6.46
N SER A 862 10.05 -5.49 5.80
CA SER A 862 9.16 -6.59 5.40
C SER A 862 8.56 -7.35 6.58
N ARG A 863 9.23 -7.34 7.75
CA ARG A 863 8.75 -7.96 8.98
C ARG A 863 7.79 -7.09 9.80
N GLN A 864 7.63 -5.83 9.44
CA GLN A 864 6.64 -4.98 10.11
C GLN A 864 5.24 -5.31 9.60
N SER A 865 4.28 -5.33 10.51
CA SER A 865 2.87 -5.55 10.19
C SER A 865 1.99 -4.77 11.16
N CYS A 866 0.75 -4.57 10.82
CA CYS A 866 -0.25 -4.06 11.75
C CYS A 866 -0.59 -5.15 12.77
N PRO A 867 -0.40 -4.92 14.07
CA PRO A 867 -0.68 -5.95 15.09
C PRO A 867 -2.16 -6.27 15.24
N ASP A 868 -3.04 -5.37 14.80
CA ASP A 868 -4.49 -5.54 14.88
C ASP A 868 -5.09 -6.13 13.59
N CYS A 869 -4.33 -6.14 12.48
CA CYS A 869 -4.79 -6.64 11.18
C CYS A 869 -4.25 -8.04 10.90
N ARG A 870 -5.07 -8.89 10.30
CA ARG A 870 -4.69 -10.25 9.98
C ARG A 870 -3.97 -10.37 8.63
N PHE A 871 -4.27 -9.49 7.68
CA PHE A 871 -3.65 -9.53 6.35
C PHE A 871 -2.19 -9.03 6.40
N PRO A 872 -1.21 -9.82 5.89
CA PRO A 872 0.23 -9.53 6.10
C PRO A 872 0.69 -8.19 5.55
N ALA A 873 0.16 -7.74 4.41
CA ALA A 873 0.51 -6.47 3.77
C ALA A 873 -0.38 -5.30 4.20
N PHE A 874 -1.15 -5.43 5.28
CA PHE A 874 -1.78 -4.29 5.93
C PHE A 874 -0.77 -3.66 6.89
N TRP A 875 0.21 -2.96 6.27
CA TRP A 875 1.30 -2.27 6.98
C TRP A 875 0.76 -1.15 7.88
N GLY A 876 1.41 -0.90 8.99
CA GLY A 876 1.10 0.24 9.82
C GLY A 876 0.42 -0.10 11.16
N PRO A 877 -0.29 0.87 11.77
CA PRO A 877 -0.33 2.30 11.39
C PRO A 877 1.00 3.00 11.75
N ASN A 878 1.91 3.14 10.81
CA ASN A 878 3.20 3.80 11.06
C ASN A 878 2.97 5.29 11.37
N TYR A 879 3.16 6.16 10.37
CA TYR A 879 2.88 7.59 10.47
C TYR A 879 1.54 7.95 9.83
N ASP A 880 1.12 7.20 8.79
CA ASP A 880 -0.05 7.48 7.98
C ASP A 880 -1.29 6.73 8.47
N TRP A 881 -1.71 5.69 7.77
CA TRP A 881 -2.87 4.87 8.12
C TRP A 881 -2.72 3.44 7.60
N VAL A 882 -3.67 2.56 7.91
CA VAL A 882 -3.65 1.14 7.53
C VAL A 882 -4.58 0.89 6.35
N PRO A 883 -4.13 0.17 5.32
CA PRO A 883 -2.75 -0.19 4.99
C PRO A 883 -1.89 1.01 4.54
N ASP A 884 -0.68 1.13 5.09
CA ASP A 884 0.26 2.19 4.74
C ASP A 884 0.91 1.88 3.37
N GLN A 885 0.42 2.55 2.32
CA GLN A 885 0.90 2.30 0.95
C GLN A 885 2.34 2.75 0.74
N THR A 886 2.80 3.75 1.48
CA THR A 886 4.17 4.26 1.35
C THR A 886 5.18 3.26 1.87
N HIS A 887 4.84 2.56 2.96
CA HIS A 887 5.69 1.53 3.54
C HIS A 887 5.96 0.38 2.55
N GLY A 888 4.89 -0.15 1.95
CA GLY A 888 5.00 -1.23 0.95
C GLY A 888 5.64 -0.77 -0.37
N ALA A 889 5.38 0.48 -0.77
CA ALA A 889 5.98 1.07 -1.97
C ALA A 889 7.50 1.18 -1.86
N VAL A 890 8.02 1.66 -0.73
CA VAL A 890 9.47 1.74 -0.50
C VAL A 890 10.11 0.35 -0.46
N LEU A 891 9.41 -0.67 0.12
CA LEU A 891 9.84 -2.07 0.03
C LEU A 891 10.04 -2.50 -1.42
N MET A 892 9.04 -2.24 -2.29
CA MET A 892 9.12 -2.60 -3.70
C MET A 892 10.28 -1.89 -4.41
N THR A 893 10.41 -0.58 -4.24
CA THR A 893 11.45 0.22 -4.87
C THR A 893 12.85 -0.22 -4.43
N THR A 894 13.02 -0.49 -3.14
CA THR A 894 14.30 -0.96 -2.59
C THR A 894 14.70 -2.31 -3.17
N LEU A 895 13.79 -3.30 -3.16
CA LEU A 895 14.08 -4.63 -3.70
C LEU A 895 14.42 -4.57 -5.19
N GLN A 896 13.68 -3.80 -5.98
CA GLN A 896 13.98 -3.57 -7.40
C GLN A 896 15.35 -2.94 -7.58
N SER A 897 15.69 -1.91 -6.77
CA SER A 897 16.97 -1.19 -6.88
C SER A 897 18.17 -2.03 -6.45
N MET A 898 17.98 -3.02 -5.57
CA MET A 898 19.02 -4.00 -5.22
C MET A 898 19.33 -4.95 -6.39
N LEU A 899 18.34 -5.21 -7.26
CA LEU A 899 18.44 -6.12 -8.40
C LEU A 899 18.85 -5.42 -9.70
N LEU A 900 18.30 -4.23 -9.93
CA LEU A 900 18.41 -3.53 -11.19
C LEU A 900 18.35 -2.02 -11.00
N GLN A 901 19.41 -1.33 -11.46
CA GLN A 901 19.45 0.14 -11.54
C GLN A 901 19.76 0.57 -12.96
N THR A 902 19.33 1.78 -13.33
CA THR A 902 19.52 2.30 -14.69
C THR A 902 20.08 3.73 -14.68
N ASP A 903 20.93 4.07 -15.67
CA ASP A 903 21.36 5.43 -15.96
C ASP A 903 21.32 5.66 -17.47
N GLY A 904 20.27 6.30 -17.95
CA GLY A 904 19.94 6.37 -19.37
C GLY A 904 19.76 4.98 -19.96
N ARG A 905 20.60 4.60 -20.94
CA ARG A 905 20.55 3.25 -21.54
C ARG A 905 21.26 2.17 -20.73
N LYS A 906 22.19 2.54 -19.85
CA LYS A 906 22.93 1.55 -19.03
C LYS A 906 22.02 0.90 -18.02
N VAL A 907 22.19 -0.40 -17.86
CA VAL A 907 21.48 -1.23 -16.87
C VAL A 907 22.51 -1.92 -16.00
N PHE A 908 22.47 -1.65 -14.71
CA PHE A 908 23.32 -2.26 -13.71
C PHE A 908 22.57 -3.43 -13.07
N LEU A 909 23.08 -4.65 -13.27
CA LEU A 909 22.47 -5.87 -12.78
C LEU A 909 23.12 -6.28 -11.44
N LEU A 910 22.29 -6.55 -10.42
CA LEU A 910 22.67 -6.97 -9.08
C LEU A 910 23.57 -5.96 -8.33
N PRO A 911 23.35 -4.64 -8.41
CA PRO A 911 24.26 -3.62 -7.86
C PRO A 911 24.39 -3.65 -6.33
N ALA A 912 23.40 -4.19 -5.62
CA ALA A 912 23.37 -4.29 -4.16
C ALA A 912 22.79 -5.64 -3.71
N TRP A 913 23.19 -6.74 -4.37
CA TRP A 913 22.61 -8.06 -4.11
C TRP A 913 23.50 -8.91 -3.17
N PRO A 914 22.93 -9.51 -2.09
CA PRO A 914 23.70 -10.39 -1.19
C PRO A 914 24.03 -11.74 -1.86
N LYS A 915 25.26 -12.21 -1.72
CA LYS A 915 25.74 -13.45 -2.33
C LYS A 915 24.99 -14.71 -1.88
N ASP A 916 24.53 -14.72 -0.64
CA ASP A 916 23.83 -15.85 -0.01
C ASP A 916 22.32 -15.85 -0.28
N TRP A 917 21.80 -14.92 -1.08
CA TRP A 917 20.44 -14.94 -1.59
C TRP A 917 20.41 -15.35 -3.05
N ASN A 918 19.66 -16.40 -3.34
CA ASN A 918 19.30 -16.74 -4.70
C ASN A 918 18.10 -15.88 -5.14
N VAL A 919 18.05 -15.50 -6.40
CA VAL A 919 16.90 -14.77 -6.94
C VAL A 919 16.63 -15.17 -8.37
N ARG A 920 15.37 -15.22 -8.69
CA ARG A 920 14.87 -15.22 -10.06
C ARG A 920 13.91 -14.04 -10.21
N PHE A 921 14.08 -13.23 -11.24
CA PHE A 921 13.24 -12.07 -11.46
C PHE A 921 13.06 -11.72 -12.94
N LYS A 922 11.97 -11.01 -13.23
CA LYS A 922 11.71 -10.34 -14.49
C LYS A 922 11.33 -8.90 -14.20
N LEU A 923 12.10 -7.95 -14.71
CA LEU A 923 11.89 -6.52 -14.54
C LEU A 923 12.05 -5.80 -15.88
N HIS A 924 11.51 -4.56 -15.95
CA HIS A 924 11.64 -3.68 -17.09
C HIS A 924 12.78 -2.68 -16.91
N ALA A 925 13.29 -2.17 -18.04
CA ALA A 925 14.29 -1.11 -18.07
C ALA A 925 13.97 -0.12 -19.23
N PRO A 926 14.56 1.09 -19.25
CA PRO A 926 14.35 2.08 -20.29
C PRO A 926 14.53 1.52 -21.71
N GLY A 927 13.81 2.08 -22.68
CA GLY A 927 13.86 1.66 -24.09
C GLY A 927 13.08 0.38 -24.36
N ARG A 928 11.98 0.16 -23.66
CA ARG A 928 11.11 -1.04 -23.75
C ARG A 928 11.88 -2.34 -23.49
N ALA A 929 12.92 -2.27 -22.68
CA ALA A 929 13.71 -3.46 -22.40
C ALA A 929 13.06 -4.27 -21.26
N THR A 930 13.17 -5.59 -21.36
CA THR A 930 12.80 -6.54 -20.31
C THR A 930 14.02 -7.39 -19.98
N ILE A 931 14.27 -7.58 -18.69
CA ILE A 931 15.40 -8.36 -18.18
C ILE A 931 14.86 -9.46 -17.31
N GLU A 932 15.10 -10.70 -17.70
CA GLU A 932 14.82 -11.88 -16.89
C GLU A 932 16.15 -12.52 -16.50
N CYS A 933 16.34 -12.73 -15.18
CA CYS A 933 17.60 -13.21 -14.64
C CYS A 933 17.35 -14.25 -13.56
N GLU A 934 18.16 -15.29 -13.56
CA GLU A 934 18.31 -16.24 -12.45
C GLU A 934 19.74 -16.15 -11.92
N TYR A 935 19.88 -15.71 -10.68
CA TYR A 935 21.13 -15.78 -9.91
C TYR A 935 20.99 -16.86 -8.84
N ARG A 936 21.92 -17.80 -8.83
CA ARG A 936 21.90 -18.93 -7.92
C ARG A 936 23.32 -19.33 -7.51
N ASP A 937 23.52 -19.55 -6.21
CA ASP A 937 24.79 -20.04 -5.61
C ASP A 937 26.03 -19.25 -6.09
N GLY A 938 25.92 -17.93 -6.07
CA GLY A 938 27.05 -17.06 -6.40
C GLY A 938 27.21 -16.74 -7.90
N THR A 939 26.35 -17.28 -8.77
CA THR A 939 26.49 -17.13 -10.24
C THR A 939 25.16 -16.85 -10.93
N ILE A 940 25.22 -16.12 -12.05
CA ILE A 940 24.09 -15.96 -12.95
C ILE A 940 23.94 -17.25 -13.75
N ARG A 941 22.84 -17.96 -13.58
CA ARG A 941 22.52 -19.20 -14.29
C ARG A 941 21.73 -18.97 -15.57
N PHE A 942 20.96 -17.89 -15.61
CA PHE A 942 20.14 -17.52 -16.75
C PHE A 942 20.06 -15.99 -16.83
N LEU A 943 20.19 -15.48 -18.06
CA LEU A 943 19.99 -14.05 -18.36
C LEU A 943 19.35 -13.91 -19.75
N ASN A 944 18.15 -13.36 -19.79
CA ASN A 944 17.44 -13.06 -21.02
C ASN A 944 17.13 -11.56 -21.08
N ILE A 945 17.53 -10.90 -22.16
CA ILE A 945 17.33 -9.47 -22.37
C ILE A 945 16.60 -9.28 -23.69
N ILE A 946 15.47 -8.59 -23.62
CA ILE A 946 14.63 -8.26 -24.78
C ILE A 946 14.51 -6.73 -24.86
N PRO A 947 14.79 -6.10 -26.02
CA PRO A 947 15.35 -6.71 -27.24
C PRO A 947 16.86 -7.05 -27.07
N ARG A 948 17.35 -7.99 -27.87
CA ARG A 948 18.72 -8.54 -27.73
C ARG A 948 19.84 -7.50 -27.88
N ASP A 949 19.65 -6.48 -28.70
CA ASP A 949 20.62 -5.39 -28.89
C ASP A 949 20.90 -4.60 -27.60
N ARG A 950 19.99 -4.69 -26.61
CA ARG A 950 20.16 -4.08 -25.29
C ARG A 950 21.13 -4.82 -24.37
N GLN A 951 21.57 -6.02 -24.75
CA GLN A 951 22.55 -6.80 -23.98
C GLN A 951 23.87 -6.04 -23.79
N ARG A 952 24.30 -5.24 -24.76
CA ARG A 952 25.49 -4.38 -24.69
C ARG A 952 25.39 -3.25 -23.64
N ASP A 953 24.19 -2.90 -23.23
CA ASP A 953 23.92 -1.84 -22.25
C ASP A 953 23.90 -2.39 -20.80
N VAL A 954 23.97 -3.71 -20.64
CA VAL A 954 23.90 -4.38 -19.32
C VAL A 954 25.29 -4.57 -18.75
N VAL A 955 25.47 -4.10 -17.53
CA VAL A 955 26.68 -4.25 -16.72
C VAL A 955 26.36 -5.12 -15.50
N VAL A 956 26.98 -6.29 -15.42
CA VAL A 956 26.86 -7.14 -14.24
C VAL A 956 27.79 -6.58 -13.15
N CYS A 957 27.23 -6.19 -12.04
CA CYS A 957 27.99 -5.63 -10.94
C CYS A 957 28.72 -6.74 -10.16
N PRO A 958 30.00 -6.54 -9.79
CA PRO A 958 30.70 -7.50 -8.95
C PRO A 958 30.04 -7.54 -7.57
N LEU A 959 29.61 -8.72 -7.15
CA LEU A 959 29.04 -8.91 -5.82
C LEU A 959 30.14 -8.74 -4.79
N LYS A 960 29.95 -7.84 -3.85
CA LYS A 960 30.90 -7.66 -2.72
C LYS A 960 30.93 -8.91 -1.86
N ALA A 961 32.12 -9.24 -1.35
CA ALA A 961 32.36 -10.44 -0.54
C ALA A 961 31.64 -10.36 0.80
#